data_bd60faeeca5553c7a12f3aa7d6a4358b
#
_entry.id   bd60faeeca5553c7a12f3aa7d6a4358b
#
_cell.length_a   1.000
_cell.length_b   1.000
_cell.length_c   1.000
_cell.angle_alpha   90.00
_cell.angle_beta   90.00
_cell.angle_gamma   90.00
#
_symmetry.space_group_name_H-M   'P 1'
#
loop_
_entity.id
_entity.type
_entity.pdbx_description
1 polymer ?
#
loop_
_entity_poly.entity_id
_entity_poly.type
_entity_poly.pdbx_seq_one_letter_code
_entity_poly.pdbx_strand_id
1 'polypeptide(L)'
;MELPDFILPFYYLYEMNKYTIVYLAGFVLAVACAPRGPQHPADKTTFQTSRAWSEHIDNRADAVIVYGVGGNPSDRNGRGLSLEDRLASWKERGYTTQFMTGIAWGEYQDYFTGEWDGKWHLDEGQVQISGDTIWHGRMVPYIVPTENYLSYFKERHIKRVIDAGVDAIFLEEPEFWARSGYSDAFKREWKDYYGTEWRPQDESPEATYLSSKLKYHLYYRALDEAFTFAKDYGRSLGRDIKCYVPTHSLLNYAQWQIVSPEASLASLPCVDGYIAQVWTGTSREPDYYNGVYKERVFETAYLEYGCMASMTAPTGRRVWLLTDPIEDWPRDWADYKRNYQATFTAQLLYPQISDFEIMPWPERIYRGFYRTSADSEERTRIPKDYSSMMQVMINAAHNVPVSQSKLSGSKGISVLMGNSLMFQRFPVHEGYDDPQLSNFYGLAMPLLKHGVPVEISHIENLSYPKTLEGVKVLLMTYSNMKPLDPEAHSYLAGWVNNGGHLIYCATDQDPFQKVNEWWNTGDNHYAAPSDHLFAQMGIEAGAMEGTYRYGKGSVRILRHDPKEFVLKERGDTLLLEAVTAAYGPIEEKNHFVLDRDAYKLVAVVDEGVSDEPYRLDGCFIDLYDADLPVYTSLSVRPGTQRFLYDVSKAPKAPAILAAASRAYDVKRTGHGFTYVCKSPVETVNVTRILLPSKPVKVLVNGITSDFEWDPSSKTCLLRHDNLPDGVTVEIQW
;
A
#
# COMPACT_ATOMS: atom_id res chain seq x y z
N MET A 1 35.14 49.58 31.38
CA MET A 1 34.74 50.92 30.88
C MET A 1 33.47 50.66 30.08
N GLU A 2 32.45 50.57 30.85
CA GLU A 2 31.13 51.22 30.82
C GLU A 2 30.26 50.94 29.57
N LEU A 3 29.23 50.15 29.82
CA LEU A 3 27.97 50.12 29.08
C LEU A 3 27.18 51.44 29.30
N PRO A 4 26.33 51.85 28.38
CA PRO A 4 25.15 52.56 28.82
C PRO A 4 23.88 51.80 28.48
N ASP A 5 23.04 51.75 29.49
CA ASP A 5 21.61 51.45 29.53
C ASP A 5 20.82 52.25 28.52
N PHE A 6 19.86 51.57 27.83
CA PHE A 6 18.68 52.25 27.31
C PHE A 6 17.39 51.55 27.85
N ILE A 7 16.92 52.14 28.93
CA ILE A 7 15.55 51.99 29.41
C ILE A 7 14.66 52.81 28.48
N LEU A 8 13.72 52.20 27.78
CA LEU A 8 12.58 52.88 27.13
C LEU A 8 11.31 52.61 27.93
N PRO A 9 10.49 53.64 28.15
CA PRO A 9 9.44 53.59 29.18
C PRO A 9 8.15 52.91 28.72
N PHE A 10 7.67 52.06 29.59
CA PHE A 10 6.29 51.54 29.63
C PHE A 10 5.33 52.66 29.98
N TYR A 11 4.94 53.49 29.03
CA TYR A 11 3.82 54.46 29.20
C TYR A 11 3.33 54.94 27.87
N TYR A 12 2.72 54.06 27.06
CA TYR A 12 1.83 54.43 25.95
C TYR A 12 0.97 53.27 25.45
N LEU A 13 0.29 52.54 26.35
CA LEU A 13 -0.68 51.52 25.99
C LEU A 13 -1.90 51.53 26.92
N TYR A 14 -2.41 52.72 27.20
CA TYR A 14 -3.60 52.83 28.06
C TYR A 14 -4.65 53.85 27.53
N GLU A 15 -4.79 53.97 26.22
CA GLU A 15 -6.00 54.51 25.59
C GLU A 15 -6.22 53.96 24.18
N MET A 16 -6.42 52.64 24.08
CA MET A 16 -7.15 52.10 22.92
C MET A 16 -8.57 51.84 23.31
N ASN A 17 -9.45 52.57 22.67
CA ASN A 17 -10.86 52.67 22.85
C ASN A 17 -11.55 51.29 22.94
N LYS A 18 -12.32 51.02 23.96
CA LYS A 18 -13.06 49.77 24.24
C LYS A 18 -13.87 49.23 23.05
N TYR A 19 -14.18 50.08 22.07
CA TYR A 19 -14.94 49.71 20.87
C TYR A 19 -14.10 49.04 19.80
N THR A 20 -12.81 49.29 19.72
CA THR A 20 -11.92 48.64 18.74
C THR A 20 -11.59 47.17 19.13
N ILE A 21 -11.52 46.89 20.42
CA ILE A 21 -11.30 45.53 20.93
C ILE A 21 -12.54 44.64 20.72
N VAL A 22 -13.75 45.22 20.84
CA VAL A 22 -15.02 44.50 20.62
C VAL A 22 -15.18 44.14 19.12
N TYR A 23 -14.75 45.00 18.20
CA TYR A 23 -14.82 44.76 16.76
C TYR A 23 -13.77 43.73 16.30
N LEU A 24 -12.56 43.74 16.88
CA LEU A 24 -11.54 42.71 16.57
C LEU A 24 -11.91 41.36 17.17
N ALA A 25 -12.44 41.31 18.40
CA ALA A 25 -12.92 40.09 19.01
C ALA A 25 -14.17 39.52 18.31
N GLY A 26 -15.07 40.39 17.79
CA GLY A 26 -16.22 39.98 16.99
C GLY A 26 -15.82 39.42 15.61
N PHE A 27 -14.77 39.96 14.98
CA PHE A 27 -14.29 39.46 13.68
C PHE A 27 -13.50 38.16 13.81
N VAL A 28 -12.73 37.99 14.90
CA VAL A 28 -12.02 36.71 15.18
C VAL A 28 -13.00 35.60 15.60
N LEU A 29 -14.10 35.94 16.31
CA LEU A 29 -15.14 34.96 16.67
C LEU A 29 -16.07 34.61 15.50
N ALA A 30 -16.28 35.53 14.53
CA ALA A 30 -17.11 35.26 13.34
C ALA A 30 -16.39 34.34 12.32
N VAL A 31 -15.04 34.33 12.29
CA VAL A 31 -14.26 33.41 11.46
C VAL A 31 -14.12 32.01 12.11
N ALA A 32 -14.33 31.90 13.44
CA ALA A 32 -14.23 30.64 14.17
C ALA A 32 -15.52 29.81 14.21
N CYS A 33 -16.63 30.28 13.67
CA CYS A 33 -17.96 29.65 13.75
C CYS A 33 -18.59 29.29 12.40
N ALA A 34 -17.81 29.22 11.31
CA ALA A 34 -18.27 28.46 10.16
C ALA A 34 -18.10 26.92 10.49
N PRO A 35 -19.15 26.11 10.43
CA PRO A 35 -18.99 24.69 10.57
C PRO A 35 -18.09 24.22 9.41
N ARG A 36 -16.82 23.95 9.69
CA ARG A 36 -15.99 23.18 8.79
C ARG A 36 -16.62 21.80 8.76
N GLY A 37 -17.36 21.50 7.70
CA GLY A 37 -17.65 20.12 7.33
C GLY A 37 -16.32 19.34 7.31
N PRO A 38 -16.34 18.03 7.48
CA PRO A 38 -15.13 17.21 7.43
C PRO A 38 -14.41 17.58 6.13
N GLN A 39 -13.28 18.28 6.22
CA GLN A 39 -12.39 18.50 5.08
C GLN A 39 -11.73 17.14 4.82
N HIS A 40 -12.29 16.38 3.88
CA HIS A 40 -11.54 15.29 3.28
C HIS A 40 -10.32 15.90 2.59
N PRO A 41 -9.15 15.28 2.67
CA PRO A 41 -8.01 15.69 1.87
C PRO A 41 -8.42 15.76 0.40
N ALA A 42 -7.94 16.75 -0.33
CA ALA A 42 -8.27 16.96 -1.75
C ALA A 42 -7.72 15.87 -2.68
N ASP A 43 -7.09 14.83 -2.11
CA ASP A 43 -6.44 13.71 -2.77
C ASP A 43 -6.60 12.40 -1.97
N LYS A 44 -7.71 12.23 -1.26
CA LYS A 44 -8.02 11.01 -0.51
C LYS A 44 -8.11 9.79 -1.42
N THR A 45 -8.74 9.95 -2.58
CA THR A 45 -8.77 8.95 -3.64
C THR A 45 -8.00 9.47 -4.84
N THR A 46 -7.12 8.67 -5.39
CA THR A 46 -6.30 9.01 -6.56
C THR A 46 -6.25 7.86 -7.56
N PHE A 47 -5.79 8.12 -8.76
CA PHE A 47 -5.47 7.12 -9.77
C PHE A 47 -4.38 7.65 -10.71
N GLN A 48 -3.66 6.76 -11.35
CA GLN A 48 -2.60 7.12 -12.31
C GLN A 48 -3.05 6.92 -13.76
N THR A 49 -2.59 7.80 -14.64
CA THR A 49 -2.76 7.70 -16.10
C THR A 49 -1.71 8.52 -16.84
N SER A 50 -1.27 8.06 -18.00
CA SER A 50 -0.42 8.85 -18.91
C SER A 50 -1.23 9.79 -19.82
N ARG A 51 -2.57 9.75 -19.74
CA ARG A 51 -3.46 10.44 -20.70
C ARG A 51 -3.94 11.80 -20.18
N ALA A 52 -4.29 12.67 -21.11
CA ALA A 52 -5.17 13.80 -20.84
C ALA A 52 -6.58 13.31 -20.47
N TRP A 53 -7.37 14.19 -19.84
CA TRP A 53 -8.75 13.91 -19.53
C TRP A 53 -9.55 13.43 -20.74
N SER A 54 -10.38 12.43 -20.53
CA SER A 54 -11.42 12.04 -21.46
C SER A 54 -12.67 11.57 -20.71
N GLU A 55 -13.82 11.70 -21.33
CA GLU A 55 -15.13 11.32 -20.78
C GLU A 55 -15.22 9.84 -20.39
N HIS A 56 -14.40 8.98 -21.00
CA HIS A 56 -14.39 7.54 -20.74
C HIS A 56 -13.61 7.12 -19.48
N ILE A 57 -12.75 8.00 -18.97
CA ILE A 57 -11.90 7.68 -17.81
C ILE A 57 -12.10 8.65 -16.64
N ASP A 58 -13.15 9.46 -16.70
CA ASP A 58 -13.52 10.44 -15.66
C ASP A 58 -14.19 9.74 -14.47
N ASN A 59 -13.42 8.97 -13.70
CA ASN A 59 -13.87 8.12 -12.61
C ASN A 59 -14.28 8.87 -11.33
N ARG A 60 -14.08 10.21 -11.28
CA ARG A 60 -14.40 11.07 -10.14
C ARG A 60 -13.66 10.75 -8.84
N ALA A 61 -12.45 10.23 -8.91
CA ALA A 61 -11.51 10.31 -7.79
C ALA A 61 -11.21 11.79 -7.43
N ASP A 62 -10.57 12.03 -6.30
CA ASP A 62 -10.23 13.39 -5.84
C ASP A 62 -9.02 13.94 -6.60
N ALA A 63 -8.04 13.09 -6.89
CA ALA A 63 -6.80 13.44 -7.56
C ALA A 63 -6.51 12.52 -8.75
N VAL A 64 -5.64 13.01 -9.63
CA VAL A 64 -5.06 12.24 -10.73
C VAL A 64 -3.54 12.39 -10.69
N ILE A 65 -2.85 11.28 -10.83
CA ILE A 65 -1.40 11.21 -10.97
C ILE A 65 -1.07 11.07 -12.46
N VAL A 66 -0.55 12.15 -13.06
CA VAL A 66 -0.15 12.17 -14.47
C VAL A 66 1.21 11.51 -14.59
N TYR A 67 1.29 10.43 -15.37
CA TYR A 67 2.49 9.62 -15.52
C TYR A 67 3.40 10.12 -16.65
N GLY A 68 4.72 10.22 -16.36
CA GLY A 68 5.77 10.56 -17.31
C GLY A 68 5.79 12.02 -17.79
N VAL A 69 6.95 12.52 -18.17
CA VAL A 69 7.14 13.90 -18.63
C VAL A 69 6.91 14.06 -20.12
N GLY A 70 7.09 13.02 -20.93
CA GLY A 70 6.86 12.99 -22.37
C GLY A 70 5.43 12.59 -22.70
N GLY A 71 4.94 13.00 -23.88
CA GLY A 71 3.74 12.41 -24.46
C GLY A 71 4.01 10.94 -24.79
N ASN A 72 3.10 10.03 -24.44
CA ASN A 72 3.25 8.62 -24.81
C ASN A 72 3.17 8.47 -26.34
N PRO A 73 4.25 8.10 -27.05
CA PRO A 73 4.21 7.96 -28.51
C PRO A 73 3.24 6.88 -29.01
N SER A 74 2.86 5.94 -28.13
CA SER A 74 1.88 4.90 -28.44
C SER A 74 0.43 5.33 -28.23
N ASP A 75 0.19 6.48 -27.60
CA ASP A 75 -1.15 7.01 -27.38
C ASP A 75 -1.75 7.53 -28.68
N ARG A 76 -2.68 6.79 -29.25
CA ARG A 76 -3.35 7.15 -30.50
C ARG A 76 -4.30 8.33 -30.36
N ASN A 77 -4.76 8.65 -29.15
CA ASN A 77 -5.80 9.65 -28.86
C ASN A 77 -5.29 10.94 -28.22
N GLY A 78 -4.03 11.00 -27.79
CA GLY A 78 -3.43 12.15 -27.11
C GLY A 78 -1.96 12.37 -27.47
N ARG A 79 -1.53 11.86 -28.62
CA ARG A 79 -0.14 11.97 -29.09
C ARG A 79 0.32 13.40 -29.18
N GLY A 80 1.44 13.66 -28.52
CA GLY A 80 2.10 14.96 -28.59
C GLY A 80 1.58 16.00 -27.61
N LEU A 81 0.68 15.68 -26.70
CA LEU A 81 0.34 16.59 -25.61
C LEU A 81 1.49 16.68 -24.61
N SER A 82 1.86 17.89 -24.25
CA SER A 82 2.86 18.17 -23.24
C SER A 82 2.38 17.70 -21.85
N LEU A 83 3.29 17.58 -20.89
CA LEU A 83 2.93 17.36 -19.49
C LEU A 83 1.97 18.44 -19.00
N GLU A 84 2.26 19.69 -19.35
CA GLU A 84 1.48 20.88 -18.94
C GLU A 84 0.04 20.81 -19.48
N ASP A 85 -0.15 20.41 -20.75
CA ASP A 85 -1.48 20.24 -21.35
C ASP A 85 -2.27 19.11 -20.70
N ARG A 86 -1.61 17.99 -20.39
CA ARG A 86 -2.24 16.87 -19.69
C ARG A 86 -2.68 17.28 -18.28
N LEU A 87 -1.81 17.94 -17.51
CA LEU A 87 -2.14 18.47 -16.18
C LEU A 87 -3.30 19.48 -16.25
N ALA A 88 -3.27 20.43 -17.21
CA ALA A 88 -4.31 21.43 -17.39
C ALA A 88 -5.67 20.80 -17.67
N SER A 89 -5.72 19.78 -18.56
CA SER A 89 -6.96 19.10 -18.93
C SER A 89 -7.69 18.46 -17.75
N TRP A 90 -6.94 17.89 -16.79
CA TRP A 90 -7.48 17.31 -15.56
C TRP A 90 -7.89 18.39 -14.55
N LYS A 91 -7.05 19.42 -14.39
CA LYS A 91 -7.30 20.54 -13.48
C LYS A 91 -8.59 21.28 -13.84
N GLU A 92 -8.87 21.48 -15.13
CA GLU A 92 -10.11 22.07 -15.64
C GLU A 92 -11.37 21.28 -15.24
N ARG A 93 -11.23 19.98 -14.98
CA ARG A 93 -12.31 19.11 -14.50
C ARG A 93 -12.41 19.02 -12.98
N GLY A 94 -11.58 19.79 -12.26
CA GLY A 94 -11.61 19.90 -10.80
C GLY A 94 -10.81 18.86 -10.05
N TYR A 95 -9.91 18.14 -10.73
CA TYR A 95 -8.99 17.20 -10.08
C TYR A 95 -7.79 17.91 -9.45
N THR A 96 -7.33 17.41 -8.31
CA THR A 96 -5.98 17.69 -7.83
C THR A 96 -4.99 16.94 -8.72
N THR A 97 -4.04 17.67 -9.32
CA THR A 97 -3.07 17.07 -10.25
C THR A 97 -1.75 16.79 -9.55
N GLN A 98 -1.25 15.59 -9.72
CA GLN A 98 -0.01 15.05 -9.16
C GLN A 98 0.82 14.44 -10.30
N PHE A 99 2.07 14.05 -10.03
CA PHE A 99 2.95 13.47 -11.03
C PHE A 99 3.62 12.20 -10.54
N MET A 100 3.79 11.23 -11.43
CA MET A 100 4.54 9.98 -11.17
C MET A 100 5.48 9.62 -12.32
N THR A 101 6.60 9.01 -11.98
CA THR A 101 7.48 8.29 -12.90
C THR A 101 8.30 7.26 -12.12
N GLY A 102 8.80 6.22 -12.78
CA GLY A 102 9.70 5.26 -12.16
C GLY A 102 11.07 5.87 -11.84
N ILE A 103 11.69 5.46 -10.75
CA ILE A 103 13.08 5.81 -10.45
C ILE A 103 14.06 4.80 -11.06
N ALA A 104 13.63 3.56 -11.24
CA ALA A 104 14.43 2.49 -11.83
C ALA A 104 14.26 2.35 -13.35
N TRP A 105 13.20 2.92 -13.90
CA TRP A 105 12.82 2.84 -15.30
C TRP A 105 11.86 4.00 -15.64
N GLY A 106 11.69 4.32 -16.93
CA GLY A 106 10.79 5.41 -17.34
C GLY A 106 11.03 5.84 -18.78
N GLU A 107 10.54 7.02 -19.14
CA GLU A 107 10.71 7.60 -20.48
C GLU A 107 12.09 8.31 -20.60
N TYR A 108 13.19 7.54 -20.48
CA TYR A 108 14.57 8.02 -20.38
C TYR A 108 15.40 7.73 -21.65
N GLN A 109 14.74 7.55 -22.80
CA GLN A 109 15.44 7.24 -24.06
C GLN A 109 16.47 8.30 -24.43
N ASP A 110 16.19 9.58 -24.20
CA ASP A 110 17.09 10.70 -24.46
C ASP A 110 18.40 10.61 -23.67
N TYR A 111 18.34 10.08 -22.45
CA TYR A 111 19.52 9.79 -21.64
C TYR A 111 20.32 8.64 -22.23
N PHE A 112 19.68 7.50 -22.45
CA PHE A 112 20.37 6.30 -22.91
C PHE A 112 20.95 6.44 -24.33
N THR A 113 20.32 7.21 -25.21
CA THR A 113 20.73 7.39 -26.61
C THR A 113 21.62 8.61 -26.86
N GLY A 114 22.00 9.32 -25.82
CA GLY A 114 22.95 10.43 -25.86
C GLY A 114 22.37 11.77 -26.30
N GLU A 115 21.07 11.93 -26.30
CA GLU A 115 20.43 13.22 -26.60
C GLU A 115 20.61 14.23 -25.45
N TRP A 116 20.85 13.75 -24.26
CA TRP A 116 21.04 14.56 -23.07
C TRP A 116 22.38 15.32 -23.07
N ASP A 117 23.49 14.60 -23.20
CA ASP A 117 24.85 15.13 -23.02
C ASP A 117 25.84 14.73 -24.13
N GLY A 118 25.36 14.09 -25.18
CA GLY A 118 26.15 13.61 -26.32
C GLY A 118 26.81 12.24 -26.07
N LYS A 119 26.50 11.56 -24.97
CA LYS A 119 27.08 10.25 -24.61
C LYS A 119 25.97 9.20 -24.47
N TRP A 120 26.26 7.99 -24.94
CA TRP A 120 25.40 6.84 -24.68
C TRP A 120 25.60 6.32 -23.27
N HIS A 121 24.51 6.08 -22.55
CA HIS A 121 24.53 5.60 -21.15
C HIS A 121 23.92 4.21 -21.00
N LEU A 122 23.87 3.39 -22.06
CA LEU A 122 23.37 2.01 -21.97
C LEU A 122 24.20 1.11 -21.06
N ASP A 123 25.47 1.47 -20.80
CA ASP A 123 26.34 0.80 -19.81
C ASP A 123 25.89 0.99 -18.36
N GLU A 124 25.00 1.95 -18.10
CA GLU A 124 24.37 2.17 -16.79
C GLU A 124 23.09 1.32 -16.61
N GLY A 125 22.69 0.54 -17.60
CA GLY A 125 21.63 -0.44 -17.46
C GLY A 125 22.00 -1.58 -16.51
N GLN A 126 20.97 -2.20 -15.90
CA GLN A 126 21.13 -3.42 -15.12
C GLN A 126 21.42 -4.59 -16.05
N VAL A 127 22.56 -5.26 -15.86
CA VAL A 127 23.04 -6.37 -16.70
C VAL A 127 23.18 -7.62 -15.85
N GLN A 128 22.70 -8.75 -16.37
CA GLN A 128 22.78 -10.06 -15.75
C GLN A 128 24.04 -10.83 -16.17
N ILE A 129 24.30 -11.99 -15.55
CA ILE A 129 25.51 -12.80 -15.77
C ILE A 129 25.75 -13.18 -17.25
N SER A 130 24.68 -13.36 -18.02
CA SER A 130 24.77 -13.66 -19.46
C SER A 130 25.31 -12.48 -20.30
N GLY A 131 25.42 -11.29 -19.72
CA GLY A 131 25.73 -10.04 -20.43
C GLY A 131 24.49 -9.33 -20.99
N ASP A 132 23.30 -9.91 -20.82
CA ASP A 132 22.07 -9.33 -21.31
C ASP A 132 21.59 -8.20 -20.40
N THR A 133 21.19 -7.09 -21.00
CA THR A 133 20.53 -5.99 -20.29
C THR A 133 19.10 -6.39 -19.90
N ILE A 134 18.67 -6.01 -18.70
CA ILE A 134 17.31 -6.19 -18.24
C ILE A 134 16.49 -4.99 -18.69
N TRP A 135 15.53 -5.23 -19.58
CA TRP A 135 14.70 -4.20 -20.20
C TRP A 135 13.32 -4.12 -19.54
N HIS A 136 12.90 -2.93 -19.14
CA HIS A 136 11.53 -2.63 -18.82
C HIS A 136 10.67 -2.40 -20.07
N GLY A 137 11.24 -1.70 -21.06
CA GLY A 137 10.59 -1.40 -22.33
C GLY A 137 11.60 -1.18 -23.44
N ARG A 138 11.10 -0.79 -24.63
CA ARG A 138 11.98 -0.56 -25.79
C ARG A 138 12.95 0.59 -25.52
N MET A 139 14.25 0.29 -25.53
CA MET A 139 15.33 1.24 -25.22
C MET A 139 15.22 1.89 -23.84
N VAL A 140 14.61 1.18 -22.90
CA VAL A 140 14.53 1.58 -21.50
C VAL A 140 14.99 0.40 -20.65
N PRO A 141 16.29 0.32 -20.32
CA PRO A 141 16.76 -0.66 -19.35
C PRO A 141 16.32 -0.27 -17.93
N TYR A 142 16.24 -1.24 -17.03
CA TYR A 142 16.33 -0.93 -15.61
C TYR A 142 17.70 -0.31 -15.33
N ILE A 143 17.77 0.75 -14.54
CA ILE A 143 18.99 1.56 -14.36
C ILE A 143 19.78 1.17 -13.11
N VAL A 144 21.11 1.30 -13.19
CA VAL A 144 21.96 1.46 -12.02
C VAL A 144 22.00 2.95 -11.72
N PRO A 145 21.48 3.42 -10.57
CA PRO A 145 21.33 4.86 -10.31
C PRO A 145 22.68 5.50 -9.94
N THR A 146 23.43 5.86 -10.97
CA THR A 146 24.70 6.56 -10.88
C THR A 146 24.50 8.06 -10.63
N GLU A 147 25.57 8.79 -10.29
CA GLU A 147 25.54 10.26 -10.19
C GLU A 147 25.15 10.94 -11.51
N ASN A 148 25.58 10.39 -12.66
CA ASN A 148 25.19 10.90 -13.98
C ASN A 148 23.68 10.81 -14.18
N TYR A 149 23.12 9.63 -13.93
CA TYR A 149 21.68 9.41 -14.03
C TYR A 149 20.91 10.34 -13.08
N LEU A 150 21.34 10.45 -11.82
CA LEU A 150 20.68 11.32 -10.85
C LEU A 150 20.73 12.79 -11.23
N SER A 151 21.84 13.24 -11.86
CA SER A 151 21.95 14.60 -12.38
C SER A 151 20.96 14.86 -13.51
N TYR A 152 20.88 13.94 -14.48
CA TYR A 152 19.88 13.96 -15.54
C TYR A 152 18.45 13.98 -14.98
N PHE A 153 18.15 13.07 -14.05
CA PHE A 153 16.82 12.89 -13.48
C PHE A 153 16.34 14.13 -12.72
N LYS A 154 17.21 14.73 -11.91
CA LYS A 154 16.92 15.99 -11.20
C LYS A 154 16.59 17.13 -12.16
N GLU A 155 17.34 17.30 -13.23
CA GLU A 155 17.16 18.42 -14.17
C GLU A 155 16.01 18.19 -15.15
N ARG A 156 15.91 17.01 -15.76
CA ARG A 156 14.93 16.73 -16.84
C ARG A 156 13.57 16.33 -16.35
N HIS A 157 13.48 15.72 -15.16
CA HIS A 157 12.21 15.24 -14.61
C HIS A 157 11.76 16.09 -13.42
N ILE A 158 12.47 16.07 -12.31
CA ILE A 158 12.00 16.69 -11.07
C ILE A 158 11.79 18.19 -11.23
N LYS A 159 12.81 18.92 -11.70
CA LYS A 159 12.73 20.36 -11.90
C LYS A 159 11.62 20.75 -12.85
N ARG A 160 11.52 20.08 -14.02
CA ARG A 160 10.49 20.34 -15.03
C ARG A 160 9.07 20.17 -14.46
N VAL A 161 8.85 19.11 -13.67
CA VAL A 161 7.56 18.81 -13.05
C VAL A 161 7.16 19.89 -12.04
N ILE A 162 8.11 20.33 -11.22
CA ILE A 162 7.89 21.42 -10.27
C ILE A 162 7.57 22.72 -11.01
N ASP A 163 8.33 23.04 -12.08
CA ASP A 163 8.08 24.22 -12.91
C ASP A 163 6.71 24.17 -13.61
N ALA A 164 6.21 22.98 -13.95
CA ALA A 164 4.85 22.77 -14.47
C ALA A 164 3.73 22.97 -13.43
N GLY A 165 4.07 23.26 -12.17
CA GLY A 165 3.10 23.61 -11.12
C GLY A 165 2.58 22.42 -10.31
N VAL A 166 3.29 21.28 -10.29
CA VAL A 166 2.95 20.10 -9.49
C VAL A 166 3.59 20.21 -8.10
N ASP A 167 2.82 19.95 -7.04
CA ASP A 167 3.27 19.99 -5.64
C ASP A 167 3.42 18.60 -5.01
N ALA A 168 3.08 17.53 -5.72
CA ALA A 168 3.23 16.15 -5.24
C ALA A 168 3.89 15.29 -6.31
N ILE A 169 5.05 14.72 -5.98
CA ILE A 169 5.87 13.90 -6.87
C ILE A 169 5.95 12.48 -6.30
N PHE A 170 5.67 11.52 -7.15
CA PHE A 170 5.74 10.10 -6.87
C PHE A 170 6.87 9.49 -7.71
N LEU A 171 7.86 8.89 -7.05
CA LEU A 171 8.94 8.15 -7.69
C LEU A 171 8.74 6.67 -7.35
N GLU A 172 8.28 5.92 -8.36
CA GLU A 172 7.86 4.55 -8.13
C GLU A 172 8.96 3.53 -8.38
N GLU A 173 8.79 2.37 -7.76
CA GLU A 173 9.47 1.12 -8.03
C GLU A 173 11.00 1.24 -8.04
N PRO A 174 11.62 1.45 -6.86
CA PRO A 174 13.08 1.43 -6.72
C PRO A 174 13.61 -0.01 -6.83
N GLU A 175 13.56 -0.56 -8.04
CA GLU A 175 13.73 -1.97 -8.35
C GLU A 175 15.15 -2.29 -8.83
N PHE A 176 15.89 -3.02 -8.00
CA PHE A 176 17.14 -3.63 -8.43
C PHE A 176 16.96 -5.15 -8.54
N TRP A 177 16.97 -5.67 -9.76
CA TRP A 177 16.81 -7.10 -9.99
C TRP A 177 17.96 -7.89 -9.36
N ALA A 178 17.67 -8.88 -8.55
CA ALA A 178 18.69 -9.70 -7.86
C ALA A 178 19.64 -10.38 -8.85
N ARG A 179 19.13 -10.80 -10.04
CA ARG A 179 19.93 -11.41 -11.11
C ARG A 179 20.88 -10.43 -11.83
N SER A 180 20.76 -9.13 -11.62
CA SER A 180 21.65 -8.10 -12.18
C SER A 180 22.90 -7.89 -11.32
N GLY A 181 23.78 -6.97 -11.70
CA GLY A 181 24.96 -6.62 -10.96
C GLY A 181 26.27 -6.87 -11.74
N TYR A 182 26.18 -7.04 -13.05
CA TYR A 182 27.32 -7.35 -13.92
C TYR A 182 27.72 -6.21 -14.86
N SER A 183 26.98 -5.08 -14.90
CA SER A 183 27.33 -3.93 -15.70
C SER A 183 28.58 -3.21 -15.16
N ASP A 184 29.28 -2.50 -16.05
CA ASP A 184 30.48 -1.75 -15.63
C ASP A 184 30.12 -0.60 -14.66
N ALA A 185 28.94 -0.02 -14.78
CA ALA A 185 28.44 0.95 -13.81
C ALA A 185 28.31 0.33 -12.41
N PHE A 186 27.69 -0.86 -12.29
CA PHE A 186 27.57 -1.53 -11.00
C PHE A 186 28.94 -1.89 -10.38
N LYS A 187 29.92 -2.30 -11.21
CA LYS A 187 31.27 -2.61 -10.73
C LYS A 187 32.00 -1.37 -10.23
N ARG A 188 31.78 -0.19 -10.85
CA ARG A 188 32.28 1.09 -10.34
C ARG A 188 31.65 1.43 -8.98
N GLU A 189 30.33 1.37 -8.87
CA GLU A 189 29.62 1.60 -7.61
C GLU A 189 30.06 0.64 -6.49
N TRP A 190 30.33 -0.63 -6.83
CA TRP A 190 30.89 -1.60 -5.87
C TRP A 190 32.25 -1.14 -5.33
N LYS A 191 33.16 -0.72 -6.23
CA LYS A 191 34.49 -0.25 -5.84
C LYS A 191 34.44 0.99 -4.97
N ASP A 192 33.53 1.91 -5.29
CA ASP A 192 33.35 3.13 -4.53
C ASP A 192 32.75 2.86 -3.15
N TYR A 193 31.80 1.94 -3.05
CA TYR A 193 31.12 1.60 -1.80
C TYR A 193 31.96 0.72 -0.86
N TYR A 194 32.59 -0.34 -1.39
CA TYR A 194 33.36 -1.30 -0.59
C TYR A 194 34.88 -1.04 -0.56
N GLY A 195 35.41 -0.22 -1.46
CA GLY A 195 36.86 0.01 -1.58
C GLY A 195 37.64 -1.21 -2.10
N THR A 196 36.96 -2.23 -2.65
CA THR A 196 37.53 -3.47 -3.13
C THR A 196 37.16 -3.74 -4.58
N GLU A 197 37.88 -4.67 -5.23
CA GLU A 197 37.49 -5.12 -6.57
C GLU A 197 36.15 -5.86 -6.50
N TRP A 198 35.34 -5.68 -7.55
CA TRP A 198 34.04 -6.33 -7.69
C TRP A 198 34.17 -7.87 -7.71
N ARG A 199 33.21 -8.54 -7.07
CA ARG A 199 33.09 -10.00 -7.05
C ARG A 199 31.76 -10.40 -7.68
N PRO A 200 31.76 -11.42 -8.59
CA PRO A 200 30.51 -11.99 -9.12
C PRO A 200 29.62 -12.50 -7.99
N GLN A 201 28.35 -12.15 -8.01
CA GLN A 201 27.44 -12.56 -6.92
C GLN A 201 27.21 -14.06 -6.83
N ASP A 202 27.38 -14.82 -7.92
CA ASP A 202 27.27 -16.27 -7.97
C ASP A 202 28.49 -17.00 -7.43
N GLU A 203 29.58 -16.29 -7.10
CA GLU A 203 30.82 -16.88 -6.57
C GLU A 203 30.60 -17.50 -5.18
N SER A 204 29.82 -16.84 -4.33
CA SER A 204 29.63 -17.29 -2.95
C SER A 204 28.39 -16.64 -2.29
N PRO A 205 27.86 -17.21 -1.20
CA PRO A 205 26.82 -16.58 -0.39
C PRO A 205 27.17 -15.16 0.06
N GLU A 206 28.44 -14.94 0.42
CA GLU A 206 28.93 -13.60 0.80
C GLU A 206 28.84 -12.62 -0.36
N ALA A 207 29.31 -13.00 -1.56
CA ALA A 207 29.25 -12.13 -2.74
C ALA A 207 27.78 -11.81 -3.12
N THR A 208 26.86 -12.78 -3.01
CA THR A 208 25.43 -12.55 -3.17
C THR A 208 24.89 -11.50 -2.18
N TYR A 209 25.17 -11.69 -0.91
CA TYR A 209 24.69 -10.80 0.16
C TYR A 209 25.23 -9.38 -0.02
N LEU A 210 26.53 -9.21 -0.26
CA LEU A 210 27.16 -7.91 -0.50
C LEU A 210 26.62 -7.25 -1.78
N SER A 211 26.40 -8.01 -2.85
CA SER A 211 25.79 -7.50 -4.08
C SER A 211 24.40 -6.94 -3.81
N SER A 212 23.57 -7.69 -3.06
CA SER A 212 22.22 -7.23 -2.70
C SER A 212 22.22 -6.03 -1.74
N LYS A 213 23.15 -6.00 -0.78
CA LYS A 213 23.35 -4.86 0.11
C LYS A 213 23.72 -3.57 -0.64
N LEU A 214 24.58 -3.69 -1.67
CA LEU A 214 24.89 -2.54 -2.54
C LEU A 214 23.66 -2.11 -3.36
N LYS A 215 22.91 -3.05 -3.96
CA LYS A 215 21.68 -2.74 -4.71
C LYS A 215 20.67 -1.97 -3.85
N TYR A 216 20.46 -2.44 -2.63
CA TYR A 216 19.65 -1.74 -1.63
C TYR A 216 20.16 -0.33 -1.38
N HIS A 217 21.46 -0.16 -1.13
CA HIS A 217 22.07 1.15 -0.86
C HIS A 217 21.92 2.12 -2.03
N LEU A 218 22.05 1.66 -3.25
CA LEU A 218 21.99 2.50 -4.45
C LEU A 218 20.62 3.18 -4.61
N TYR A 219 19.51 2.46 -4.43
CA TYR A 219 18.18 3.08 -4.49
C TYR A 219 17.81 3.85 -3.23
N TYR A 220 18.35 3.47 -2.06
CA TYR A 220 18.23 4.32 -0.86
C TYR A 220 18.85 5.71 -1.11
N ARG A 221 20.10 5.74 -1.60
CA ARG A 221 20.80 6.97 -1.99
C ARG A 221 20.03 7.75 -3.07
N ALA A 222 19.58 7.06 -4.11
CA ALA A 222 18.92 7.69 -5.24
C ALA A 222 17.65 8.44 -4.83
N LEU A 223 16.81 7.83 -4.00
CA LEU A 223 15.57 8.45 -3.52
C LEU A 223 15.84 9.57 -2.51
N ASP A 224 16.82 9.40 -1.62
CA ASP A 224 17.24 10.49 -0.70
C ASP A 224 17.69 11.73 -1.48
N GLU A 225 18.58 11.57 -2.46
CA GLU A 225 19.06 12.68 -3.27
C GLU A 225 17.99 13.32 -4.14
N ALA A 226 17.16 12.51 -4.81
CA ALA A 226 16.11 12.98 -5.70
C ALA A 226 15.04 13.78 -4.93
N PHE A 227 14.59 13.26 -3.80
CA PHE A 227 13.57 13.92 -2.99
C PHE A 227 14.10 15.11 -2.19
N THR A 228 15.34 15.04 -1.72
CA THR A 228 16.00 16.21 -1.10
C THR A 228 16.10 17.35 -2.11
N PHE A 229 16.53 17.06 -3.34
CA PHE A 229 16.57 18.06 -4.41
C PHE A 229 15.15 18.62 -4.71
N ALA A 230 14.13 17.78 -4.80
CA ALA A 230 12.76 18.23 -5.04
C ALA A 230 12.27 19.22 -3.97
N LYS A 231 12.52 18.90 -2.69
CA LYS A 231 12.14 19.76 -1.58
C LYS A 231 12.94 21.07 -1.56
N ASP A 232 14.25 21.01 -1.82
CA ASP A 232 15.13 22.20 -1.85
C ASP A 232 14.76 23.13 -3.01
N TYR A 233 14.55 22.58 -4.18
CA TYR A 233 14.13 23.35 -5.36
C TYR A 233 12.75 23.97 -5.13
N GLY A 234 11.80 23.20 -4.62
CA GLY A 234 10.47 23.72 -4.27
C GLY A 234 10.54 24.88 -3.27
N ARG A 235 11.35 24.73 -2.19
CA ARG A 235 11.56 25.81 -1.20
C ARG A 235 12.14 27.07 -1.83
N SER A 236 13.06 26.93 -2.80
CA SER A 236 13.61 28.09 -3.52
C SER A 236 12.54 28.87 -4.30
N LEU A 237 11.44 28.21 -4.67
CA LEU A 237 10.27 28.80 -5.34
C LEU A 237 9.14 29.18 -4.36
N GLY A 238 9.35 29.01 -3.04
CA GLY A 238 8.35 29.28 -2.02
C GLY A 238 7.24 28.21 -1.96
N ARG A 239 7.51 26.96 -2.43
CA ARG A 239 6.56 25.86 -2.51
C ARG A 239 6.98 24.69 -1.60
N ASP A 240 6.01 23.98 -1.04
CA ASP A 240 6.21 22.78 -0.24
C ASP A 240 5.91 21.53 -1.10
N ILE A 241 6.94 20.95 -1.67
CA ILE A 241 6.82 19.75 -2.50
C ILE A 241 6.68 18.51 -1.63
N LYS A 242 5.66 17.71 -1.90
CA LYS A 242 5.44 16.41 -1.28
C LYS A 242 6.08 15.31 -2.11
N CYS A 243 6.74 14.36 -1.45
CA CYS A 243 7.52 13.31 -2.08
C CYS A 243 7.06 11.93 -1.58
N TYR A 244 6.65 11.08 -2.50
CA TYR A 244 6.03 9.79 -2.21
C TYR A 244 6.69 8.66 -2.99
N VAL A 245 6.71 7.46 -2.41
CA VAL A 245 7.25 6.24 -3.02
C VAL A 245 6.11 5.25 -3.28
N PRO A 246 5.57 5.17 -4.50
CA PRO A 246 4.77 4.03 -4.92
C PRO A 246 5.66 2.80 -5.02
N THR A 247 5.30 1.73 -4.34
CA THR A 247 6.15 0.53 -4.32
C THR A 247 5.38 -0.70 -3.91
N HIS A 248 5.85 -1.86 -4.33
CA HIS A 248 5.35 -3.15 -3.90
C HIS A 248 5.81 -3.46 -2.48
N SER A 249 5.14 -4.39 -1.82
CA SER A 249 5.57 -4.86 -0.50
C SER A 249 6.90 -5.62 -0.58
N LEU A 250 7.65 -5.65 0.52
CA LEU A 250 8.86 -6.48 0.62
C LEU A 250 8.57 -7.97 0.36
N LEU A 251 7.36 -8.44 0.66
CA LEU A 251 6.93 -9.81 0.37
C LEU A 251 6.87 -10.06 -1.13
N ASN A 252 6.23 -9.18 -1.87
CA ASN A 252 6.13 -9.30 -3.31
C ASN A 252 7.50 -9.19 -3.98
N TYR A 253 8.30 -8.17 -3.64
CA TYR A 253 9.63 -8.00 -4.20
C TYR A 253 10.56 -9.18 -3.89
N ALA A 254 10.47 -9.75 -2.70
CA ALA A 254 11.26 -10.93 -2.38
C ALA A 254 10.85 -12.15 -3.22
N GLN A 255 9.56 -12.32 -3.54
CA GLN A 255 9.09 -13.36 -4.46
C GLN A 255 9.58 -13.13 -5.89
N TRP A 256 9.57 -11.90 -6.36
CA TRP A 256 10.06 -11.52 -7.68
C TRP A 256 11.58 -11.38 -7.78
N GLN A 257 12.30 -11.59 -6.67
CA GLN A 257 13.75 -11.45 -6.61
C GLN A 257 14.22 -10.03 -6.98
N ILE A 258 13.56 -9.03 -6.41
CA ILE A 258 13.91 -7.63 -6.53
C ILE A 258 14.41 -7.13 -5.18
N VAL A 259 15.53 -6.42 -5.19
CA VAL A 259 16.11 -5.74 -4.03
C VAL A 259 15.63 -4.29 -4.00
N SER A 260 15.14 -3.83 -2.87
CA SER A 260 14.60 -2.49 -2.70
C SER A 260 14.70 -2.03 -1.23
N PRO A 261 14.78 -0.73 -0.93
CA PRO A 261 15.01 -0.19 0.42
C PRO A 261 13.74 0.27 1.15
N GLU A 262 12.53 -0.19 0.80
CA GLU A 262 11.25 0.42 1.22
C GLU A 262 11.19 0.80 2.70
N ALA A 263 11.49 -0.13 3.62
CA ALA A 263 11.31 0.11 5.04
C ALA A 263 12.29 1.17 5.58
N SER A 264 13.49 1.24 5.01
CA SER A 264 14.48 2.25 5.38
C SER A 264 14.15 3.64 4.87
N LEU A 265 13.48 3.75 3.72
CA LEU A 265 13.03 5.03 3.16
C LEU A 265 12.03 5.74 4.08
N ALA A 266 11.26 5.00 4.89
CA ALA A 266 10.29 5.57 5.81
C ALA A 266 10.91 6.48 6.89
N SER A 267 12.20 6.32 7.18
CA SER A 267 12.95 7.15 8.13
C SER A 267 13.51 8.44 7.51
N LEU A 268 13.58 8.55 6.18
CA LEU A 268 14.15 9.71 5.48
C LEU A 268 13.25 10.95 5.65
N PRO A 269 13.80 12.10 6.06
CA PRO A 269 13.05 13.34 6.21
C PRO A 269 12.43 13.86 4.91
N CYS A 270 13.00 13.50 3.76
CA CYS A 270 12.52 13.91 2.43
C CYS A 270 11.33 13.08 1.95
N VAL A 271 11.04 11.91 2.54
CA VAL A 271 9.90 11.06 2.19
C VAL A 271 8.67 11.44 3.00
N ASP A 272 7.56 11.81 2.35
CA ASP A 272 6.30 12.13 3.01
C ASP A 272 5.36 10.91 3.15
N GLY A 273 5.52 9.90 2.30
CA GLY A 273 4.70 8.69 2.36
C GLY A 273 4.84 7.77 1.15
N TYR A 274 3.83 6.91 0.96
CA TYR A 274 3.87 5.81 0.01
C TYR A 274 2.52 5.60 -0.71
N ILE A 275 2.59 4.92 -1.86
CA ILE A 275 1.46 4.13 -2.36
C ILE A 275 1.84 2.67 -2.19
N ALA A 276 1.01 1.92 -1.47
CA ALA A 276 1.15 0.48 -1.31
C ALA A 276 0.59 -0.22 -2.56
N GLN A 277 1.45 -0.56 -3.49
CA GLN A 277 1.09 -1.20 -4.75
C GLN A 277 0.83 -2.69 -4.55
N VAL A 278 -0.35 -3.04 -4.05
CA VAL A 278 -0.82 -4.42 -4.00
C VAL A 278 -1.74 -4.65 -5.20
N TRP A 279 -1.12 -4.94 -6.34
CA TRP A 279 -1.85 -5.32 -7.54
C TRP A 279 -2.54 -6.66 -7.32
N THR A 280 -3.69 -6.84 -7.92
CA THR A 280 -4.38 -8.14 -7.83
C THR A 280 -3.49 -9.29 -8.32
N GLY A 281 -2.63 -9.03 -9.31
CA GLY A 281 -1.63 -9.99 -9.81
C GLY A 281 -0.56 -10.35 -8.77
N THR A 282 -0.06 -9.40 -7.97
CA THR A 282 0.99 -9.67 -6.98
C THR A 282 0.50 -10.58 -5.86
N SER A 283 -0.73 -10.36 -5.38
CA SER A 283 -1.33 -11.19 -4.34
C SER A 283 -1.73 -12.59 -4.80
N ARG A 284 -1.58 -12.89 -6.11
CA ARG A 284 -1.82 -14.22 -6.69
C ARG A 284 -0.59 -15.12 -6.70
N GLU A 285 0.57 -14.62 -6.27
CA GLU A 285 1.75 -15.49 -6.14
C GLU A 285 1.43 -16.66 -5.21
N PRO A 286 1.54 -17.91 -5.70
CA PRO A 286 1.17 -19.06 -4.88
C PRO A 286 2.14 -19.25 -3.73
N ASP A 287 1.64 -19.65 -2.59
CA ASP A 287 2.37 -20.00 -1.38
C ASP A 287 2.04 -21.39 -0.88
N TYR A 288 2.75 -21.86 0.15
CA TYR A 288 2.52 -23.13 0.81
C TYR A 288 1.77 -22.94 2.13
N TYR A 289 0.75 -23.76 2.34
CA TYR A 289 0.14 -24.00 3.64
C TYR A 289 -0.38 -25.43 3.71
N ASN A 290 -0.15 -26.10 4.86
CA ASN A 290 -0.58 -27.46 5.12
C ASN A 290 -0.15 -28.47 4.03
N GLY A 291 1.04 -28.23 3.42
CA GLY A 291 1.61 -29.02 2.32
C GLY A 291 1.00 -28.74 0.95
N VAL A 292 0.03 -27.82 0.85
CA VAL A 292 -0.65 -27.47 -0.41
C VAL A 292 -0.08 -26.19 -0.99
N TYR A 293 0.31 -26.24 -2.27
CA TYR A 293 0.80 -25.09 -3.05
C TYR A 293 -0.34 -24.54 -3.91
N LYS A 294 -0.80 -23.32 -3.62
CA LYS A 294 -1.86 -22.65 -4.38
C LYS A 294 -1.87 -21.12 -4.16
N GLU A 295 -2.63 -20.41 -5.00
CA GLU A 295 -2.95 -18.99 -4.81
C GLU A 295 -3.85 -18.80 -3.57
N ARG A 296 -3.47 -17.86 -2.67
CA ARG A 296 -4.27 -17.46 -1.49
C ARG A 296 -4.42 -15.94 -1.47
N VAL A 297 -5.17 -15.44 -2.46
CA VAL A 297 -5.22 -14.02 -2.82
C VAL A 297 -5.59 -13.12 -1.64
N PHE A 298 -6.58 -13.49 -0.83
CA PHE A 298 -6.99 -12.68 0.31
C PHE A 298 -5.89 -12.61 1.39
N GLU A 299 -5.33 -13.76 1.77
CA GLU A 299 -4.32 -13.85 2.82
C GLU A 299 -3.02 -13.15 2.40
N THR A 300 -2.58 -13.37 1.17
CA THR A 300 -1.38 -12.71 0.62
C THR A 300 -1.58 -11.20 0.55
N ALA A 301 -2.71 -10.71 0.01
CA ALA A 301 -3.02 -9.30 -0.02
C ALA A 301 -3.10 -8.69 1.39
N TYR A 302 -3.70 -9.39 2.35
CA TYR A 302 -3.75 -8.93 3.74
C TYR A 302 -2.34 -8.73 4.31
N LEU A 303 -1.44 -9.67 4.09
CA LEU A 303 -0.05 -9.56 4.57
C LEU A 303 0.73 -8.47 3.83
N GLU A 304 0.55 -8.32 2.51
CA GLU A 304 1.19 -7.26 1.73
C GLU A 304 0.76 -5.87 2.19
N TYR A 305 -0.56 -5.63 2.36
CA TYR A 305 -1.05 -4.36 2.95
C TYR A 305 -0.57 -4.17 4.38
N GLY A 306 -0.50 -5.24 5.17
CA GLY A 306 0.03 -5.22 6.53
C GLY A 306 1.49 -4.81 6.59
N CYS A 307 2.30 -5.31 5.66
CA CYS A 307 3.69 -4.92 5.49
C CYS A 307 3.81 -3.39 5.30
N MET A 308 3.04 -2.83 4.37
CA MET A 308 3.07 -1.40 4.07
C MET A 308 2.48 -0.53 5.18
N ALA A 309 1.37 -0.96 5.79
CA ALA A 309 0.74 -0.24 6.90
C ALA A 309 1.67 -0.17 8.13
N SER A 310 2.33 -1.28 8.47
CA SER A 310 3.25 -1.34 9.62
C SER A 310 4.56 -0.61 9.38
N MET A 311 5.00 -0.49 8.13
CA MET A 311 6.16 0.29 7.73
C MET A 311 5.94 1.79 7.96
N THR A 312 4.73 2.27 7.67
CA THR A 312 4.40 3.71 7.65
C THR A 312 3.88 4.22 9.00
N ALA A 313 3.16 3.42 9.76
CA ALA A 313 2.53 3.85 11.00
C ALA A 313 3.51 4.36 12.07
N PRO A 314 4.66 3.70 12.35
CA PRO A 314 5.60 4.16 13.36
C PRO A 314 6.24 5.50 13.01
N THR A 315 6.52 5.74 11.75
CA THR A 315 7.18 6.95 11.24
C THR A 315 6.19 8.09 10.95
N GLY A 316 4.88 7.80 10.99
CA GLY A 316 3.82 8.78 10.67
C GLY A 316 3.75 9.15 9.19
N ARG A 317 4.27 8.31 8.29
CA ARG A 317 4.21 8.51 6.85
C ARG A 317 2.79 8.25 6.33
N ARG A 318 2.35 9.07 5.38
CA ARG A 318 1.07 8.87 4.70
C ARG A 318 1.14 7.66 3.79
N VAL A 319 0.06 6.91 3.66
CA VAL A 319 -0.02 5.79 2.72
C VAL A 319 -1.38 5.73 2.05
N TRP A 320 -1.38 5.60 0.72
CA TRP A 320 -2.51 5.18 -0.07
C TRP A 320 -2.42 3.67 -0.30
N LEU A 321 -3.52 2.96 -0.13
CA LEU A 321 -3.59 1.55 -0.48
C LEU A 321 -4.12 1.41 -1.90
N LEU A 322 -3.38 0.72 -2.77
CA LEU A 322 -3.76 0.51 -4.16
C LEU A 322 -4.39 -0.87 -4.32
N THR A 323 -5.48 -0.93 -5.07
CA THR A 323 -6.06 -2.18 -5.58
C THR A 323 -6.38 -2.06 -7.06
N ASP A 324 -5.80 -2.93 -7.88
CA ASP A 324 -6.06 -3.00 -9.33
C ASP A 324 -7.22 -3.95 -9.62
N PRO A 325 -8.24 -3.55 -10.39
CA PRO A 325 -9.36 -4.41 -10.76
C PRO A 325 -9.07 -5.42 -11.86
N ILE A 326 -7.92 -5.33 -12.51
CA ILE A 326 -7.40 -6.30 -13.48
C ILE A 326 -5.90 -6.51 -13.24
N GLU A 327 -5.32 -7.46 -13.93
CA GLU A 327 -3.87 -7.72 -13.82
C GLU A 327 -3.23 -7.83 -15.22
N ASP A 328 -1.90 -7.83 -15.27
CA ASP A 328 -1.16 -7.89 -16.52
C ASP A 328 -1.23 -9.28 -17.20
N TRP A 329 -1.40 -10.33 -16.40
CA TRP A 329 -1.54 -11.69 -16.91
C TRP A 329 -2.96 -11.93 -17.44
N PRO A 330 -3.13 -12.46 -18.65
CA PRO A 330 -4.46 -12.67 -19.23
C PRO A 330 -5.30 -13.64 -18.40
N ARG A 331 -6.42 -13.13 -17.86
CA ARG A 331 -7.45 -13.87 -17.14
C ARG A 331 -8.80 -13.58 -17.77
N ASP A 332 -9.88 -14.04 -17.17
CA ASP A 332 -11.24 -13.68 -17.55
C ASP A 332 -11.89 -12.70 -16.58
N TRP A 333 -12.99 -12.10 -17.00
CA TRP A 333 -13.69 -11.09 -16.20
C TRP A 333 -14.22 -11.62 -14.86
N ALA A 334 -14.61 -12.88 -14.77
CA ALA A 334 -15.12 -13.47 -13.53
C ALA A 334 -13.96 -13.67 -12.53
N ASP A 335 -12.80 -14.06 -13.02
CA ASP A 335 -11.58 -14.20 -12.23
C ASP A 335 -11.11 -12.85 -11.71
N TYR A 336 -10.99 -11.83 -12.55
CA TYR A 336 -10.65 -10.47 -12.14
C TYR A 336 -11.59 -9.94 -11.06
N LYS A 337 -12.90 -10.06 -11.27
CA LYS A 337 -13.91 -9.60 -10.30
C LYS A 337 -13.77 -10.27 -8.94
N ARG A 338 -13.60 -11.60 -8.91
CA ARG A 338 -13.45 -12.36 -7.68
C ARG A 338 -12.19 -11.96 -6.91
N ASN A 339 -11.05 -11.87 -7.61
CA ASN A 339 -9.77 -11.56 -6.97
C ASN A 339 -9.69 -10.09 -6.55
N TYR A 340 -10.28 -9.18 -7.32
CA TYR A 340 -10.44 -7.79 -6.89
C TYR A 340 -11.26 -7.67 -5.59
N GLN A 341 -12.34 -8.42 -5.42
CA GLN A 341 -13.12 -8.41 -4.17
C GLN A 341 -12.27 -8.89 -2.98
N ALA A 342 -11.41 -9.87 -3.18
CA ALA A 342 -10.51 -10.36 -2.14
C ALA A 342 -9.47 -9.30 -1.73
N THR A 343 -8.78 -8.70 -2.70
CA THR A 343 -7.75 -7.67 -2.46
C THR A 343 -8.37 -6.38 -1.91
N PHE A 344 -9.53 -5.96 -2.45
CA PHE A 344 -10.23 -4.77 -1.96
C PHE A 344 -10.73 -4.94 -0.53
N THR A 345 -11.19 -6.14 -0.15
CA THR A 345 -11.55 -6.41 1.25
C THR A 345 -10.31 -6.35 2.14
N ALA A 346 -9.20 -6.97 1.72
CA ALA A 346 -7.97 -7.00 2.50
C ALA A 346 -7.47 -5.60 2.85
N GLN A 347 -7.41 -4.65 1.89
CA GLN A 347 -7.00 -3.27 2.17
C GLN A 347 -7.92 -2.56 3.18
N LEU A 348 -9.22 -2.81 3.12
CA LEU A 348 -10.19 -2.17 4.01
C LEU A 348 -10.12 -2.69 5.46
N LEU A 349 -9.46 -3.84 5.71
CA LEU A 349 -9.25 -4.37 7.06
C LEU A 349 -8.18 -3.61 7.87
N TYR A 350 -7.55 -2.58 7.28
CA TYR A 350 -6.66 -1.63 7.96
C TYR A 350 -7.42 -0.33 8.28
N PRO A 351 -8.15 -0.27 9.41
CA PRO A 351 -9.11 0.81 9.68
C PRO A 351 -8.45 2.17 9.93
N GLN A 352 -7.16 2.21 10.24
CA GLN A 352 -6.38 3.43 10.44
C GLN A 352 -6.04 4.15 9.12
N ILE A 353 -6.21 3.50 7.96
CA ILE A 353 -5.92 4.05 6.64
C ILE A 353 -7.24 4.29 5.89
N SER A 354 -7.38 5.46 5.27
CA SER A 354 -8.56 5.85 4.48
C SER A 354 -8.20 6.51 3.16
N ASP A 355 -6.95 6.49 2.77
CA ASP A 355 -6.46 7.00 1.50
C ASP A 355 -6.24 5.82 0.54
N PHE A 356 -6.73 5.96 -0.71
CA PHE A 356 -6.74 4.86 -1.67
C PHE A 356 -6.33 5.33 -3.06
N GLU A 357 -5.41 4.60 -3.68
CA GLU A 357 -5.29 4.64 -5.13
C GLU A 357 -6.22 3.58 -5.71
N ILE A 358 -7.13 4.01 -6.54
CA ILE A 358 -8.18 3.16 -7.08
C ILE A 358 -8.14 3.20 -8.59
N MET A 359 -8.29 2.04 -9.20
CA MET A 359 -8.36 1.92 -10.65
C MET A 359 -7.16 2.58 -11.36
N PRO A 360 -5.93 2.15 -11.07
CA PRO A 360 -4.77 2.61 -11.82
C PRO A 360 -4.96 2.29 -13.31
N TRP A 361 -4.57 3.22 -14.20
CA TRP A 361 -4.74 3.09 -15.63
C TRP A 361 -6.20 2.80 -16.07
N PRO A 362 -7.17 3.69 -15.79
CA PRO A 362 -8.59 3.44 -16.06
C PRO A 362 -8.89 3.15 -17.54
N GLU A 363 -8.08 3.61 -18.46
CA GLU A 363 -8.17 3.27 -19.88
C GLU A 363 -7.97 1.78 -20.14
N ARG A 364 -7.08 1.11 -19.40
CA ARG A 364 -6.85 -0.34 -19.47
C ARG A 364 -8.10 -1.10 -19.04
N ILE A 365 -8.78 -0.60 -18.03
CA ILE A 365 -9.99 -1.18 -17.47
C ILE A 365 -11.20 -0.94 -18.38
N TYR A 366 -11.54 0.31 -18.65
CA TYR A 366 -12.76 0.65 -19.42
C TYR A 366 -12.65 0.41 -20.94
N ARG A 367 -11.44 0.41 -21.49
CA ARG A 367 -11.20 0.30 -22.92
C ARG A 367 -10.47 -0.97 -23.33
N GLY A 368 -9.95 -1.74 -22.39
CA GLY A 368 -9.29 -3.02 -22.62
C GLY A 368 -10.27 -4.12 -23.03
N PHE A 369 -9.75 -5.17 -23.66
CA PHE A 369 -10.50 -6.36 -24.06
C PHE A 369 -9.91 -7.58 -23.38
N TYR A 370 -10.71 -8.29 -22.60
CA TYR A 370 -10.31 -9.46 -21.83
C TYR A 370 -11.26 -10.63 -22.11
N ARG A 371 -10.86 -11.84 -21.76
CA ARG A 371 -11.65 -13.05 -21.97
C ARG A 371 -12.96 -12.99 -21.18
N THR A 372 -14.02 -13.58 -21.73
CA THR A 372 -15.33 -13.68 -21.07
C THR A 372 -15.35 -14.77 -20.01
N SER A 373 -14.58 -15.86 -20.22
CA SER A 373 -14.37 -16.97 -19.29
C SER A 373 -13.04 -17.67 -19.57
N ALA A 374 -12.58 -18.51 -18.65
CA ALA A 374 -11.34 -19.29 -18.78
C ALA A 374 -11.31 -20.16 -20.05
N ASP A 375 -12.47 -20.71 -20.45
CA ASP A 375 -12.60 -21.64 -21.57
C ASP A 375 -12.92 -20.94 -22.91
N SER A 376 -13.00 -19.58 -22.93
CA SER A 376 -13.36 -18.80 -24.11
C SER A 376 -12.18 -17.98 -24.66
N GLU A 377 -12.03 -17.98 -25.97
CA GLU A 377 -11.14 -17.02 -26.67
C GLU A 377 -11.88 -15.71 -26.99
N GLU A 378 -13.19 -15.64 -26.78
CA GLU A 378 -13.96 -14.42 -26.92
C GLU A 378 -13.48 -13.35 -25.95
N ARG A 379 -13.25 -12.14 -26.45
CA ARG A 379 -12.81 -11.01 -25.64
C ARG A 379 -13.81 -9.88 -25.76
N THR A 380 -14.18 -9.33 -24.61
CA THR A 380 -15.09 -8.19 -24.50
C THR A 380 -14.50 -7.10 -23.64
N ARG A 381 -15.06 -5.91 -23.74
CA ARG A 381 -14.83 -4.87 -22.74
C ARG A 381 -15.44 -5.30 -21.41
N ILE A 382 -15.08 -4.57 -20.35
CA ILE A 382 -15.61 -4.81 -19.01
C ILE A 382 -17.13 -4.98 -19.01
N PRO A 383 -17.67 -6.05 -18.39
CA PRO A 383 -19.11 -6.22 -18.23
C PRO A 383 -19.73 -5.04 -17.45
N LYS A 384 -20.97 -4.68 -17.79
CA LYS A 384 -21.66 -3.52 -17.17
C LYS A 384 -21.80 -3.67 -15.65
N ASP A 385 -22.09 -4.88 -15.17
CA ASP A 385 -22.17 -5.16 -13.74
C ASP A 385 -20.82 -4.95 -13.04
N TYR A 386 -19.72 -5.34 -13.67
CA TYR A 386 -18.40 -5.15 -13.09
C TYR A 386 -17.99 -3.66 -13.12
N SER A 387 -18.24 -2.94 -14.22
CA SER A 387 -17.97 -1.50 -14.29
C SER A 387 -18.81 -0.69 -13.30
N SER A 388 -20.09 -1.05 -13.08
CA SER A 388 -20.93 -0.44 -12.04
C SER A 388 -20.38 -0.73 -10.64
N MET A 389 -20.00 -1.97 -10.35
CA MET A 389 -19.34 -2.33 -9.08
C MET A 389 -18.07 -1.50 -8.87
N MET A 390 -17.23 -1.34 -9.91
CA MET A 390 -16.03 -0.50 -9.82
C MET A 390 -16.36 0.93 -9.39
N GLN A 391 -17.39 1.54 -9.98
CA GLN A 391 -17.79 2.90 -9.61
C GLN A 391 -18.35 2.96 -8.18
N VAL A 392 -19.06 1.92 -7.72
CA VAL A 392 -19.48 1.81 -6.31
C VAL A 392 -18.26 1.76 -5.39
N MET A 393 -17.22 0.99 -5.75
CA MET A 393 -15.98 0.90 -4.95
C MET A 393 -15.24 2.24 -4.87
N ILE A 394 -15.11 2.97 -5.99
CA ILE A 394 -14.50 4.29 -6.01
C ILE A 394 -15.25 5.26 -5.07
N ASN A 395 -16.57 5.28 -5.16
CA ASN A 395 -17.39 6.14 -4.32
C ASN A 395 -17.37 5.71 -2.85
N ALA A 396 -17.37 4.42 -2.57
CA ALA A 396 -17.25 3.88 -1.22
C ALA A 396 -15.86 4.21 -0.60
N ALA A 397 -14.77 4.03 -1.34
CA ALA A 397 -13.42 4.38 -0.89
C ALA A 397 -13.30 5.87 -0.52
N HIS A 398 -13.94 6.76 -1.31
CA HIS A 398 -14.02 8.18 -0.96
C HIS A 398 -14.75 8.42 0.38
N ASN A 399 -15.77 7.61 0.72
CA ASN A 399 -16.61 7.80 1.90
C ASN A 399 -16.14 7.01 3.13
N VAL A 400 -15.37 5.92 2.97
CA VAL A 400 -14.87 5.12 4.10
C VAL A 400 -14.02 5.96 5.03
N PRO A 401 -14.35 6.07 6.33
CA PRO A 401 -13.59 6.88 7.29
C PRO A 401 -12.39 6.12 7.87
N VAL A 402 -11.43 6.85 8.43
CA VAL A 402 -10.52 6.30 9.45
C VAL A 402 -11.37 5.85 10.64
N SER A 403 -11.07 4.69 11.19
CA SER A 403 -11.82 4.10 12.29
C SER A 403 -10.90 3.62 13.39
N GLN A 404 -11.37 3.71 14.63
CA GLN A 404 -10.74 3.11 15.82
C GLN A 404 -11.25 1.67 16.09
N SER A 405 -12.13 1.18 15.25
CA SER A 405 -12.62 -0.20 15.32
C SER A 405 -11.48 -1.18 15.15
N LYS A 406 -11.58 -2.29 15.83
CA LYS A 406 -10.56 -3.34 15.78
C LYS A 406 -11.05 -4.51 14.96
N LEU A 407 -10.20 -5.00 14.08
CA LEU A 407 -10.44 -6.27 13.39
C LEU A 407 -10.65 -7.38 14.41
N SER A 408 -11.58 -8.27 14.19
CA SER A 408 -11.89 -9.37 15.12
C SER A 408 -10.72 -10.36 15.24
N GLY A 409 -10.61 -11.06 16.40
CA GLY A 409 -9.56 -12.06 16.67
C GLY A 409 -8.53 -11.61 17.71
N SER A 410 -7.65 -12.50 18.08
CA SER A 410 -6.58 -12.26 19.07
C SER A 410 -5.55 -11.26 18.52
N LYS A 411 -5.30 -10.17 19.26
CA LYS A 411 -4.46 -9.04 18.85
C LYS A 411 -3.09 -9.02 19.52
N GLY A 412 -2.12 -8.36 18.88
CA GLY A 412 -0.78 -8.17 19.43
C GLY A 412 0.12 -9.38 19.21
N ILE A 413 -0.10 -10.11 18.12
CA ILE A 413 0.79 -11.15 17.61
C ILE A 413 1.34 -10.65 16.29
N SER A 414 2.67 -10.48 16.19
CA SER A 414 3.34 -9.89 15.05
C SER A 414 4.47 -10.75 14.52
N VAL A 415 4.75 -10.66 13.23
CA VAL A 415 5.91 -11.28 12.56
C VAL A 415 6.92 -10.19 12.21
N LEU A 416 8.18 -10.35 12.62
CA LEU A 416 9.27 -9.45 12.29
C LEU A 416 9.79 -9.74 10.89
N MET A 417 9.98 -8.69 10.11
CA MET A 417 10.64 -8.75 8.80
C MET A 417 11.54 -7.53 8.57
N GLY A 418 12.29 -7.53 7.48
CA GLY A 418 13.18 -6.42 7.13
C GLY A 418 13.62 -6.44 5.67
N ASN A 419 14.26 -5.35 5.22
CA ASN A 419 14.72 -5.17 3.84
C ASN A 419 15.64 -6.29 3.35
N SER A 420 16.42 -6.89 4.24
CA SER A 420 17.36 -7.97 3.92
C SER A 420 16.67 -9.30 3.56
N LEU A 421 15.34 -9.39 3.64
CA LEU A 421 14.54 -10.55 3.17
C LEU A 421 14.90 -10.93 1.71
N MET A 422 15.31 -9.95 0.90
CA MET A 422 15.67 -10.16 -0.51
C MET A 422 17.14 -10.50 -0.72
N PHE A 423 18.03 -10.36 0.29
CA PHE A 423 19.49 -10.37 0.10
C PHE A 423 20.08 -11.75 -0.19
N GLN A 424 19.39 -12.82 0.16
CA GLN A 424 19.91 -14.18 0.08
C GLN A 424 19.11 -15.10 -0.84
N ARG A 425 18.18 -14.58 -1.62
CA ARG A 425 17.26 -15.40 -2.43
C ARG A 425 17.80 -15.78 -3.81
N PHE A 426 18.69 -14.96 -4.39
CA PHE A 426 19.22 -15.22 -5.72
C PHE A 426 20.66 -14.68 -5.87
N PRO A 427 21.58 -15.48 -6.46
CA PRO A 427 21.39 -16.86 -6.89
C PRO A 427 21.25 -17.83 -5.71
N VAL A 428 20.68 -19.01 -5.98
CA VAL A 428 20.51 -20.05 -4.96
C VAL A 428 21.86 -20.69 -4.65
N HIS A 429 22.18 -20.86 -3.36
CA HIS A 429 23.38 -21.52 -2.88
C HIS A 429 23.05 -22.81 -2.13
N GLU A 430 23.96 -23.77 -2.18
CA GLU A 430 23.83 -25.02 -1.42
C GLU A 430 23.66 -24.71 0.10
N GLY A 431 22.73 -25.40 0.73
CA GLY A 431 22.40 -25.19 2.15
C GLY A 431 21.40 -24.05 2.42
N TYR A 432 20.91 -23.38 1.40
CA TYR A 432 19.80 -22.42 1.51
C TYR A 432 18.61 -22.83 0.65
N ASP A 433 17.45 -22.89 1.26
CA ASP A 433 16.18 -23.19 0.60
C ASP A 433 15.03 -22.48 1.29
N ASP A 434 14.28 -21.67 0.52
CA ASP A 434 13.11 -20.93 1.00
C ASP A 434 12.05 -20.86 -0.12
N PRO A 435 11.37 -21.99 -0.44
CA PRO A 435 10.42 -22.04 -1.54
C PRO A 435 9.25 -21.09 -1.27
N GLN A 436 9.02 -20.16 -2.19
CA GLN A 436 7.91 -19.18 -2.12
C GLN A 436 7.80 -18.44 -0.78
N LEU A 437 8.92 -17.98 -0.22
CA LEU A 437 9.00 -17.32 1.07
C LEU A 437 8.40 -18.13 2.24
N SER A 438 8.50 -19.46 2.18
CA SER A 438 7.92 -20.35 3.20
C SER A 438 8.47 -20.07 4.61
N ASN A 439 9.66 -19.47 4.75
CA ASN A 439 10.16 -19.05 6.07
C ASN A 439 9.41 -17.82 6.62
N PHE A 440 8.84 -16.96 5.78
CA PHE A 440 7.95 -15.90 6.22
C PHE A 440 6.51 -16.42 6.40
N TYR A 441 5.96 -17.07 5.37
CA TYR A 441 4.60 -17.61 5.43
C TYR A 441 4.43 -18.68 6.50
N GLY A 442 5.50 -19.42 6.86
CA GLY A 442 5.49 -20.36 7.96
C GLY A 442 5.22 -19.72 9.33
N LEU A 443 5.56 -18.44 9.52
CA LEU A 443 5.24 -17.72 10.74
C LEU A 443 3.84 -17.03 10.69
N ALA A 444 3.39 -16.61 9.50
CA ALA A 444 2.20 -15.78 9.35
C ALA A 444 0.94 -16.59 8.97
N MET A 445 1.04 -17.50 7.99
CA MET A 445 -0.10 -18.21 7.42
C MET A 445 -0.86 -19.08 8.44
N PRO A 446 -0.19 -19.88 9.31
CA PRO A 446 -0.86 -20.65 10.36
C PRO A 446 -1.78 -19.79 11.23
N LEU A 447 -1.31 -18.61 11.61
CA LEU A 447 -2.07 -17.69 12.44
C LEU A 447 -3.30 -17.14 11.72
N LEU A 448 -3.16 -16.74 10.45
CA LEU A 448 -4.30 -16.26 9.63
C LEU A 448 -5.35 -17.36 9.47
N LYS A 449 -4.94 -18.60 9.18
CA LYS A 449 -5.85 -19.73 8.99
C LYS A 449 -6.56 -20.14 10.30
N HIS A 450 -6.00 -19.76 11.45
CA HIS A 450 -6.64 -19.89 12.76
C HIS A 450 -7.41 -18.62 13.22
N GLY A 451 -7.61 -17.64 12.32
CA GLY A 451 -8.40 -16.44 12.60
C GLY A 451 -7.69 -15.40 13.46
N VAL A 452 -6.38 -15.49 13.57
CA VAL A 452 -5.55 -14.48 14.23
C VAL A 452 -5.17 -13.42 13.19
N PRO A 453 -5.57 -12.15 13.35
CA PRO A 453 -5.18 -11.06 12.45
C PRO A 453 -3.72 -10.67 12.75
N VAL A 454 -2.80 -11.49 12.27
CA VAL A 454 -1.36 -11.31 12.47
C VAL A 454 -0.91 -9.95 11.94
N GLU A 455 -0.09 -9.28 12.73
CA GLU A 455 0.52 -8.00 12.40
C GLU A 455 1.93 -8.22 11.86
N ILE A 456 2.50 -7.21 11.20
CA ILE A 456 3.90 -7.22 10.75
C ILE A 456 4.65 -6.12 11.48
N SER A 457 5.91 -6.36 11.83
CA SER A 457 6.82 -5.37 12.39
C SER A 457 8.09 -5.34 11.54
N HIS A 458 8.59 -4.13 11.23
CA HIS A 458 9.84 -3.97 10.48
C HIS A 458 11.03 -3.76 11.43
N ILE A 459 12.10 -4.51 11.19
CA ILE A 459 13.32 -4.42 12.00
C ILE A 459 13.95 -3.03 11.91
N GLU A 460 13.85 -2.37 10.77
CA GLU A 460 14.34 -1.02 10.51
C GLU A 460 13.60 0.05 11.34
N ASN A 461 12.39 -0.25 11.78
CA ASN A 461 11.55 0.68 12.54
C ASN A 461 11.64 0.48 14.06
N LEU A 462 12.44 -0.43 14.57
CA LEU A 462 12.48 -0.78 16.00
C LEU A 462 12.91 0.39 16.90
N SER A 463 13.61 1.38 16.37
CA SER A 463 13.93 2.63 17.09
C SER A 463 12.69 3.49 17.39
N TYR A 464 11.60 3.30 16.66
CA TYR A 464 10.34 4.00 16.91
C TYR A 464 9.48 3.20 17.90
N PRO A 465 9.14 3.76 19.09
CA PRO A 465 8.39 3.03 20.12
C PRO A 465 7.05 2.45 19.66
N LYS A 466 6.42 3.09 18.65
CA LYS A 466 5.16 2.64 18.07
C LYS A 466 5.25 1.33 17.32
N THR A 467 6.44 0.89 16.89
CA THR A 467 6.63 -0.35 16.10
C THR A 467 6.15 -1.58 16.84
N LEU A 468 6.44 -1.66 18.15
CA LEU A 468 6.04 -2.77 19.01
C LEU A 468 4.95 -2.39 20.03
N GLU A 469 4.29 -1.23 19.84
CA GLU A 469 3.19 -0.82 20.71
C GLU A 469 2.01 -1.79 20.57
N GLY A 470 1.59 -2.38 21.68
CA GLY A 470 0.50 -3.36 21.71
C GLY A 470 0.90 -4.78 21.31
N VAL A 471 2.10 -5.00 20.77
CA VAL A 471 2.62 -6.35 20.49
C VAL A 471 2.95 -7.05 21.79
N LYS A 472 2.42 -8.26 21.95
CA LYS A 472 2.64 -9.15 23.11
C LYS A 472 3.57 -10.30 22.75
N VAL A 473 3.38 -10.86 21.55
CA VAL A 473 4.17 -11.97 21.00
C VAL A 473 4.73 -11.52 19.64
N LEU A 474 6.05 -11.59 19.52
CA LEU A 474 6.77 -11.32 18.29
C LEU A 474 7.43 -12.61 17.78
N LEU A 475 7.07 -13.01 16.56
CA LEU A 475 7.69 -14.13 15.88
C LEU A 475 8.78 -13.63 14.95
N MET A 476 9.93 -14.27 14.92
CA MET A 476 11.00 -13.89 14.02
C MET A 476 11.88 -15.08 13.61
N THR A 477 12.59 -14.88 12.52
CA THR A 477 13.60 -15.81 12.01
C THR A 477 14.76 -15.05 11.37
N TYR A 478 15.95 -15.62 11.44
CA TYR A 478 17.08 -15.23 10.61
C TYR A 478 17.41 -16.27 9.53
N SER A 479 16.50 -17.18 9.24
CA SER A 479 16.66 -18.15 8.16
C SER A 479 16.57 -17.52 6.78
N ASN A 480 15.80 -16.43 6.60
CA ASN A 480 15.59 -15.77 5.30
C ASN A 480 15.97 -14.29 5.25
N MET A 481 16.39 -13.71 6.35
CA MET A 481 16.87 -12.32 6.44
C MET A 481 18.02 -12.24 7.46
N LYS A 482 18.78 -11.13 7.43
CA LYS A 482 19.79 -10.82 8.43
C LYS A 482 19.65 -9.36 8.85
N PRO A 483 19.87 -9.01 10.12
CA PRO A 483 19.76 -7.63 10.60
C PRO A 483 20.89 -6.77 10.03
N LEU A 484 20.53 -5.62 9.46
CA LEU A 484 21.51 -4.69 8.86
C LEU A 484 22.27 -3.90 9.94
N ASP A 485 21.68 -3.75 11.13
CA ASP A 485 22.20 -2.94 12.22
C ASP A 485 22.15 -3.71 13.56
N PRO A 486 23.24 -3.70 14.37
CA PRO A 486 23.27 -4.29 15.70
C PRO A 486 22.28 -3.66 16.69
N GLU A 487 21.92 -2.38 16.51
CA GLU A 487 21.01 -1.67 17.45
C GLU A 487 19.63 -2.31 17.52
N ALA A 488 19.19 -2.94 16.44
CA ALA A 488 17.91 -3.69 16.40
C ALA A 488 17.81 -4.71 17.54
N HIS A 489 18.92 -5.36 17.88
CA HIS A 489 18.96 -6.34 18.98
C HIS A 489 18.81 -5.70 20.36
N SER A 490 19.32 -4.49 20.53
CA SER A 490 19.13 -3.75 21.79
C SER A 490 17.67 -3.34 22.00
N TYR A 491 16.98 -2.92 20.94
CA TYR A 491 15.55 -2.62 20.99
C TYR A 491 14.71 -3.86 21.29
N LEU A 492 15.01 -5.00 20.63
CA LEU A 492 14.33 -6.27 20.89
C LEU A 492 14.56 -6.75 22.33
N ALA A 493 15.80 -6.72 22.81
CA ALA A 493 16.12 -7.09 24.21
C ALA A 493 15.39 -6.17 25.20
N GLY A 494 15.37 -4.85 24.94
CA GLY A 494 14.61 -3.90 25.76
C GLY A 494 13.11 -4.19 25.80
N TRP A 495 12.53 -4.53 24.66
CA TRP A 495 11.13 -4.90 24.57
C TRP A 495 10.80 -6.20 25.34
N VAL A 496 11.64 -7.24 25.21
CA VAL A 496 11.49 -8.48 26.00
C VAL A 496 11.64 -8.19 27.50
N ASN A 497 12.65 -7.40 27.89
CA ASN A 497 12.86 -7.02 29.30
C ASN A 497 11.62 -6.35 29.92
N ASN A 498 10.85 -5.61 29.12
CA ASN A 498 9.63 -4.91 29.53
C ASN A 498 8.37 -5.80 29.52
N GLY A 499 8.45 -7.04 29.08
CA GLY A 499 7.35 -8.01 29.16
C GLY A 499 6.90 -8.60 27.82
N GLY A 500 7.61 -8.30 26.72
CA GLY A 500 7.37 -8.93 25.44
C GLY A 500 7.78 -10.41 25.42
N HIS A 501 7.11 -11.21 24.60
CA HIS A 501 7.43 -12.62 24.38
C HIS A 501 7.95 -12.82 22.97
N LEU A 502 9.25 -13.11 22.84
CA LEU A 502 9.90 -13.38 21.56
C LEU A 502 9.86 -14.89 21.26
N ILE A 503 9.38 -15.26 20.08
CA ILE A 503 9.48 -16.62 19.53
C ILE A 503 10.47 -16.57 18.37
N TYR A 504 11.64 -17.15 18.56
CA TYR A 504 12.68 -17.26 17.55
C TYR A 504 12.67 -18.63 16.92
N CYS A 505 12.49 -18.70 15.58
CA CYS A 505 12.41 -19.93 14.82
C CYS A 505 13.54 -19.97 13.80
N ALA A 506 14.60 -20.73 14.03
CA ALA A 506 15.66 -20.97 13.06
C ALA A 506 16.60 -22.09 13.50
N THR A 507 17.16 -22.80 12.54
CA THR A 507 18.30 -23.72 12.74
C THR A 507 19.63 -22.97 12.87
N ASP A 508 19.73 -21.75 12.31
CA ASP A 508 20.95 -20.94 12.19
C ASP A 508 22.07 -21.63 11.40
N GLN A 509 21.72 -22.48 10.43
CA GLN A 509 22.68 -23.30 9.68
C GLN A 509 22.81 -22.90 8.21
N ASP A 510 22.00 -21.96 7.72
CA ASP A 510 22.11 -21.48 6.35
C ASP A 510 23.48 -20.81 6.09
N PRO A 511 24.02 -20.87 4.86
CA PRO A 511 25.36 -20.38 4.56
C PRO A 511 25.53 -18.85 4.76
N PHE A 512 24.44 -18.09 4.77
CA PHE A 512 24.47 -16.65 4.95
C PHE A 512 24.70 -16.22 6.41
N GLN A 513 24.63 -17.13 7.39
CA GLN A 513 25.02 -16.85 8.77
C GLN A 513 26.52 -16.45 8.87
N LYS A 514 27.34 -16.89 7.91
CA LYS A 514 28.79 -16.75 7.92
C LYS A 514 29.33 -15.63 7.03
N VAL A 515 28.45 -14.81 6.45
CA VAL A 515 28.88 -13.63 5.67
C VAL A 515 29.63 -12.65 6.58
N ASN A 516 30.66 -11.98 6.04
CA ASN A 516 31.46 -11.01 6.81
C ASN A 516 30.68 -9.72 7.03
N GLU A 517 29.92 -9.69 8.12
CA GLU A 517 29.09 -8.58 8.56
C GLU A 517 29.36 -8.23 10.03
N TRP A 518 28.69 -7.21 10.51
CA TRP A 518 28.90 -6.63 11.82
C TRP A 518 28.86 -7.67 12.98
N TRP A 519 28.11 -8.78 12.86
CA TRP A 519 28.01 -9.78 13.95
C TRP A 519 29.23 -10.68 14.08
N ASN A 520 30.07 -10.79 13.05
CA ASN A 520 31.24 -11.66 13.04
C ASN A 520 32.54 -10.95 12.64
N THR A 521 32.55 -9.62 12.57
CA THR A 521 33.70 -8.79 12.23
C THR A 521 34.00 -7.77 13.33
N GLY A 522 35.20 -7.18 13.30
CA GLY A 522 35.63 -6.23 14.33
C GLY A 522 35.77 -6.91 15.70
N ASP A 523 35.12 -6.37 16.68
CA ASP A 523 35.09 -6.92 18.06
C ASP A 523 34.02 -8.02 18.24
N ASN A 524 33.17 -8.22 17.24
CA ASN A 524 32.12 -9.25 17.27
C ASN A 524 32.63 -10.55 16.60
N HIS A 525 32.38 -11.68 17.27
CA HIS A 525 32.79 -13.00 16.81
C HIS A 525 31.67 -14.04 16.95
N TYR A 526 30.43 -13.62 16.65
CA TYR A 526 29.27 -14.50 16.75
C TYR A 526 29.14 -15.38 15.50
N ALA A 527 28.77 -16.64 15.67
CA ALA A 527 28.58 -17.57 14.57
C ALA A 527 27.31 -17.26 13.74
N ALA A 528 26.32 -16.65 14.38
CA ALA A 528 25.09 -16.19 13.77
C ALA A 528 24.63 -14.89 14.40
N PRO A 529 23.85 -14.02 13.70
CA PRO A 529 23.34 -12.79 14.30
C PRO A 529 22.41 -13.06 15.48
N SER A 530 21.75 -14.21 15.54
CA SER A 530 20.92 -14.64 16.70
C SER A 530 21.73 -14.79 17.98
N ASP A 531 22.98 -15.23 17.89
CA ASP A 531 23.87 -15.33 19.07
C ASP A 531 24.13 -13.97 19.71
N HIS A 532 24.30 -12.92 18.91
CA HIS A 532 24.40 -11.57 19.42
C HIS A 532 23.10 -11.09 20.07
N LEU A 533 21.94 -11.40 19.47
CA LEU A 533 20.62 -11.10 20.05
C LEU A 533 20.47 -11.78 21.41
N PHE A 534 20.84 -13.06 21.50
CA PHE A 534 20.74 -13.85 22.72
C PHE A 534 21.69 -13.34 23.79
N ALA A 535 22.92 -12.97 23.42
CA ALA A 535 23.91 -12.39 24.33
C ALA A 535 23.40 -11.09 24.99
N GLN A 536 22.64 -10.24 24.28
CA GLN A 536 22.02 -9.04 24.86
C GLN A 536 21.03 -9.38 26.00
N MET A 537 20.51 -10.59 26.03
CA MET A 537 19.58 -11.09 27.04
C MET A 537 20.20 -12.10 28.01
N GLY A 538 21.54 -12.24 28.00
CA GLY A 538 22.26 -13.17 28.88
C GLY A 538 22.01 -14.64 28.56
N ILE A 539 21.58 -14.95 27.33
CA ILE A 539 21.42 -16.30 26.81
C ILE A 539 22.72 -16.68 26.08
N GLU A 540 23.26 -17.87 26.37
CA GLU A 540 24.51 -18.32 25.77
C GLU A 540 24.39 -18.52 24.25
N ALA A 541 25.48 -18.27 23.51
CA ALA A 541 25.57 -18.53 22.09
C ALA A 541 25.32 -20.02 21.80
N GLY A 542 24.62 -20.30 20.69
CA GLY A 542 24.23 -21.67 20.38
C GLY A 542 23.15 -22.24 21.29
N ALA A 543 22.39 -21.42 21.99
CA ALA A 543 21.34 -21.83 22.90
C ALA A 543 20.41 -22.89 22.28
N MET A 544 20.14 -23.94 23.06
CA MET A 544 19.27 -25.03 22.65
C MET A 544 17.79 -24.60 22.61
N GLU A 545 16.97 -25.42 21.99
CA GLU A 545 15.53 -25.26 22.04
C GLU A 545 15.03 -25.19 23.50
N GLY A 546 14.19 -24.18 23.78
CA GLY A 546 13.74 -23.95 25.15
C GLY A 546 13.09 -22.58 25.33
N THR A 547 12.65 -22.31 26.56
CA THR A 547 12.11 -21.01 26.97
C THR A 547 13.03 -20.38 28.01
N TYR A 548 13.56 -19.20 27.70
CA TYR A 548 14.48 -18.43 28.52
C TYR A 548 13.76 -17.18 29.04
N ARG A 549 13.87 -16.90 30.32
CA ARG A 549 13.30 -15.71 30.93
C ARG A 549 14.30 -14.56 30.87
N TYR A 550 13.79 -13.37 30.50
CA TYR A 550 14.59 -12.14 30.53
C TYR A 550 13.70 -10.98 30.99
N GLY A 551 14.05 -10.35 32.11
CA GLY A 551 13.21 -9.32 32.74
C GLY A 551 11.79 -9.82 33.04
N LYS A 552 10.80 -9.13 32.51
CA LYS A 552 9.37 -9.49 32.63
C LYS A 552 8.86 -10.40 31.52
N GLY A 553 9.63 -10.56 30.46
CA GLY A 553 9.27 -11.32 29.26
C GLY A 553 10.00 -12.66 29.15
N SER A 554 10.02 -13.20 27.95
CA SER A 554 10.69 -14.47 27.64
C SER A 554 11.10 -14.56 26.17
N VAL A 555 12.08 -15.42 25.90
CA VAL A 555 12.47 -15.86 24.57
C VAL A 555 12.18 -17.36 24.47
N ARG A 556 11.32 -17.75 23.54
CA ARG A 556 11.13 -19.17 23.15
C ARG A 556 11.98 -19.41 21.90
N ILE A 557 12.93 -20.31 21.97
CA ILE A 557 13.75 -20.75 20.84
C ILE A 557 13.17 -22.06 20.32
N LEU A 558 12.86 -22.09 19.01
CA LEU A 558 12.50 -23.26 18.25
C LEU A 558 13.60 -23.50 17.20
N ARG A 559 14.29 -24.65 17.29
CA ARG A 559 15.37 -25.02 16.35
C ARG A 559 14.82 -25.66 15.08
N HIS A 560 13.84 -24.97 14.47
CA HIS A 560 13.15 -25.29 13.24
C HIS A 560 13.13 -24.08 12.31
N ASP A 561 13.38 -24.28 11.03
CA ASP A 561 13.15 -23.23 10.05
C ASP A 561 11.64 -23.09 9.80
N PRO A 562 11.07 -21.89 9.78
CA PRO A 562 9.62 -21.70 9.70
C PRO A 562 8.95 -22.35 8.48
N LYS A 563 9.68 -22.56 7.37
CA LYS A 563 9.17 -23.28 6.20
C LYS A 563 8.61 -24.66 6.55
N GLU A 564 9.13 -25.32 7.59
CA GLU A 564 8.66 -26.63 8.03
C GLU A 564 7.20 -26.60 8.51
N PHE A 565 6.72 -25.43 8.96
CA PHE A 565 5.36 -25.26 9.48
C PHE A 565 4.29 -25.21 8.36
N VAL A 566 4.67 -24.98 7.11
CA VAL A 566 3.73 -24.86 5.99
C VAL A 566 3.93 -25.89 4.88
N LEU A 567 5.15 -26.46 4.74
CA LEU A 567 5.48 -27.39 3.66
C LEU A 567 4.91 -28.81 3.85
N LYS A 568 4.37 -29.13 5.01
CA LYS A 568 3.78 -30.43 5.31
C LYS A 568 2.43 -30.30 5.99
N GLU A 569 1.61 -31.33 5.85
CA GLU A 569 0.31 -31.40 6.51
C GLU A 569 0.48 -31.31 8.03
N ARG A 570 -0.30 -30.43 8.69
CA ARG A 570 -0.28 -30.16 10.14
C ARG A 570 1.11 -29.80 10.69
N GLY A 571 1.95 -29.19 9.84
CA GLY A 571 3.30 -28.76 10.23
C GLY A 571 3.30 -27.63 11.25
N ASP A 572 2.22 -26.87 11.35
CA ASP A 572 2.05 -25.67 12.17
C ASP A 572 1.81 -25.92 13.67
N THR A 573 1.56 -27.15 14.08
CA THR A 573 1.19 -27.49 15.47
C THR A 573 2.20 -26.94 16.49
N LEU A 574 3.50 -27.13 16.25
CA LEU A 574 4.56 -26.66 17.15
C LEU A 574 4.56 -25.13 17.31
N LEU A 575 4.35 -24.40 16.20
CA LEU A 575 4.27 -22.94 16.22
C LEU A 575 3.06 -22.48 17.03
N LEU A 576 1.88 -23.05 16.78
CA LEU A 576 0.63 -22.70 17.46
C LEU A 576 0.70 -22.99 18.96
N GLU A 577 1.33 -24.11 19.36
CA GLU A 577 1.60 -24.43 20.76
C GLU A 577 2.53 -23.39 21.42
N ALA A 578 3.60 -22.97 20.72
CA ALA A 578 4.52 -21.95 21.21
C ALA A 578 3.84 -20.59 21.37
N VAL A 579 3.02 -20.18 20.38
CA VAL A 579 2.24 -18.96 20.45
C VAL A 579 1.22 -19.01 21.60
N THR A 580 0.49 -20.11 21.74
CA THR A 580 -0.48 -20.28 22.82
C THR A 580 0.20 -20.25 24.19
N ALA A 581 1.37 -20.85 24.34
CA ALA A 581 2.15 -20.81 25.59
C ALA A 581 2.62 -19.41 25.97
N ALA A 582 2.94 -18.55 24.98
CA ALA A 582 3.40 -17.18 25.17
C ALA A 582 2.26 -16.18 25.34
N TYR A 583 1.21 -16.30 24.52
CA TYR A 583 0.08 -15.35 24.46
C TYR A 583 -1.04 -15.69 25.45
N GLY A 584 -1.25 -16.96 25.73
CA GLY A 584 -2.47 -17.54 26.28
C GLY A 584 -3.36 -18.11 25.18
N PRO A 585 -4.57 -18.60 25.50
CA PRO A 585 -5.50 -19.13 24.51
C PRO A 585 -5.81 -18.10 23.42
N ILE A 586 -5.63 -18.47 22.17
CA ILE A 586 -6.05 -17.69 21.00
C ILE A 586 -7.53 -17.95 20.69
N GLU A 587 -8.23 -16.95 20.13
CA GLU A 587 -9.58 -17.12 19.62
C GLU A 587 -9.53 -17.76 18.22
N GLU A 588 -9.74 -19.07 18.17
CA GLU A 588 -9.75 -19.81 16.91
C GLU A 588 -11.05 -19.61 16.14
N LYS A 589 -10.93 -19.19 14.89
CA LYS A 589 -12.06 -18.98 13.96
C LYS A 589 -11.58 -18.93 12.51
N ASN A 590 -12.52 -19.12 11.57
CA ASN A 590 -12.22 -19.08 10.15
C ASN A 590 -12.56 -17.74 9.48
N HIS A 591 -12.78 -16.66 10.25
CA HIS A 591 -13.27 -15.41 9.67
C HIS A 591 -12.71 -14.16 10.35
N PHE A 592 -12.67 -13.08 9.58
CA PHE A 592 -12.37 -11.74 10.04
C PHE A 592 -13.56 -10.82 9.82
N VAL A 593 -13.92 -10.03 10.82
CA VAL A 593 -15.01 -9.05 10.75
C VAL A 593 -14.51 -7.70 11.25
N LEU A 594 -14.83 -6.65 10.50
CA LEU A 594 -14.52 -5.27 10.87
C LEU A 594 -15.72 -4.37 10.58
N ASP A 595 -16.08 -3.54 11.57
CA ASP A 595 -17.03 -2.44 11.40
C ASP A 595 -16.26 -1.13 11.22
N ARG A 596 -16.51 -0.42 10.11
CA ARG A 596 -15.98 0.93 9.83
C ARG A 596 -17.16 1.88 9.66
N ASP A 597 -17.67 2.41 10.77
CA ASP A 597 -18.90 3.20 10.81
C ASP A 597 -20.09 2.43 10.23
N ALA A 598 -20.70 2.88 9.14
CA ALA A 598 -21.79 2.18 8.46
C ALA A 598 -21.33 1.01 7.58
N TYR A 599 -20.03 0.87 7.35
CA TYR A 599 -19.49 -0.21 6.54
C TYR A 599 -19.12 -1.43 7.38
N LYS A 600 -19.46 -2.61 6.91
CA LYS A 600 -19.10 -3.89 7.52
C LYS A 600 -18.34 -4.76 6.51
N LEU A 601 -17.18 -5.23 6.93
CA LEU A 601 -16.30 -6.09 6.16
C LEU A 601 -16.30 -7.48 6.77
N VAL A 602 -16.41 -8.49 5.94
CA VAL A 602 -16.36 -9.91 6.33
C VAL A 602 -15.48 -10.65 5.36
N ALA A 603 -14.50 -11.36 5.87
CA ALA A 603 -13.68 -12.30 5.10
C ALA A 603 -13.69 -13.66 5.80
N VAL A 604 -14.08 -14.70 5.10
CA VAL A 604 -14.04 -16.08 5.62
C VAL A 604 -12.96 -16.83 4.86
N VAL A 605 -11.93 -17.27 5.59
CA VAL A 605 -10.81 -18.00 4.99
C VAL A 605 -11.20 -19.46 4.73
N ASP A 606 -10.71 -20.01 3.64
CA ASP A 606 -10.69 -21.44 3.41
C ASP A 606 -9.50 -22.11 4.09
N GLU A 607 -9.43 -23.43 4.13
CA GLU A 607 -8.36 -24.15 4.83
C GLU A 607 -8.13 -23.71 6.28
N GLY A 608 -9.17 -23.13 6.91
CA GLY A 608 -9.14 -22.67 8.28
C GLY A 608 -9.56 -23.75 9.28
N VAL A 609 -9.79 -23.37 10.52
CA VAL A 609 -10.22 -24.26 11.61
C VAL A 609 -11.62 -24.86 11.42
N SER A 610 -12.39 -24.35 10.45
CA SER A 610 -13.76 -24.77 10.16
C SER A 610 -14.15 -24.40 8.73
N ASP A 611 -14.97 -25.25 8.08
CA ASP A 611 -15.61 -24.97 6.78
C ASP A 611 -17.00 -24.36 6.93
N GLU A 612 -17.44 -24.02 8.15
CA GLU A 612 -18.74 -23.43 8.39
C GLU A 612 -18.79 -21.98 7.89
N PRO A 613 -19.87 -21.62 7.16
CA PRO A 613 -20.04 -20.25 6.72
C PRO A 613 -20.33 -19.30 7.89
N TYR A 614 -19.82 -18.08 7.81
CA TYR A 614 -20.14 -17.02 8.77
C TYR A 614 -21.53 -16.43 8.47
N ARG A 615 -22.39 -16.31 9.48
CA ARG A 615 -23.76 -15.81 9.35
C ARG A 615 -23.91 -14.44 9.95
N LEU A 616 -24.66 -13.59 9.26
CA LEU A 616 -25.00 -12.23 9.66
C LEU A 616 -26.52 -12.04 9.61
N ASP A 617 -27.09 -11.46 10.66
CA ASP A 617 -28.47 -10.99 10.69
C ASP A 617 -28.47 -9.46 10.81
N GLY A 618 -29.31 -8.77 10.03
CA GLY A 618 -29.37 -7.30 9.98
C GLY A 618 -29.86 -6.83 8.62
N CYS A 619 -29.92 -5.52 8.42
CA CYS A 619 -30.31 -4.94 7.12
C CYS A 619 -29.05 -4.42 6.42
N PHE A 620 -28.57 -5.15 5.41
CA PHE A 620 -27.33 -4.88 4.73
C PHE A 620 -27.53 -4.70 3.23
N ILE A 621 -26.83 -3.72 2.63
CA ILE A 621 -26.67 -3.60 1.17
C ILE A 621 -25.32 -4.24 0.82
N ASP A 622 -25.31 -5.19 -0.12
CA ASP A 622 -24.05 -5.77 -0.65
C ASP A 622 -23.46 -4.83 -1.71
N LEU A 623 -22.29 -4.26 -1.41
CA LEU A 623 -21.63 -3.31 -2.29
C LEU A 623 -20.84 -4.00 -3.41
N TYR A 624 -20.56 -5.30 -3.30
CA TYR A 624 -19.92 -6.08 -4.36
C TYR A 624 -20.89 -6.58 -5.43
N ASP A 625 -22.18 -6.40 -5.19
CA ASP A 625 -23.19 -6.69 -6.19
C ASP A 625 -23.65 -5.39 -6.87
N ALA A 626 -23.54 -5.35 -8.20
CA ALA A 626 -23.92 -4.17 -8.98
C ALA A 626 -25.39 -3.77 -8.86
N ASP A 627 -26.26 -4.69 -8.43
CA ASP A 627 -27.68 -4.42 -8.15
C ASP A 627 -27.93 -3.88 -6.75
N LEU A 628 -26.89 -3.77 -5.92
CA LEU A 628 -26.97 -3.27 -4.54
C LEU A 628 -28.13 -3.91 -3.75
N PRO A 629 -28.26 -5.25 -3.70
CA PRO A 629 -29.37 -5.92 -3.06
C PRO A 629 -29.38 -5.67 -1.54
N VAL A 630 -30.57 -5.72 -0.95
CA VAL A 630 -30.75 -5.63 0.50
C VAL A 630 -30.98 -7.03 1.07
N TYR A 631 -30.17 -7.40 2.05
CA TYR A 631 -30.29 -8.65 2.78
C TYR A 631 -30.68 -8.41 4.24
N THR A 632 -31.62 -9.20 4.75
CA THR A 632 -31.98 -9.24 6.17
C THR A 632 -31.21 -10.33 6.91
N SER A 633 -30.68 -11.29 6.19
CA SER A 633 -29.80 -12.35 6.66
C SER A 633 -28.85 -12.76 5.54
N LEU A 634 -27.60 -12.98 5.86
CA LEU A 634 -26.54 -13.30 4.89
C LEU A 634 -25.64 -14.40 5.42
N SER A 635 -25.19 -15.29 4.55
CA SER A 635 -24.24 -16.36 4.83
C SER A 635 -23.02 -16.19 3.93
N VAL A 636 -21.84 -16.01 4.52
CA VAL A 636 -20.55 -15.82 3.82
C VAL A 636 -19.77 -17.13 3.90
N ARG A 637 -19.49 -17.74 2.74
CA ARG A 637 -18.84 -19.05 2.65
C ARG A 637 -17.31 -18.92 2.80
N PRO A 638 -16.62 -19.99 3.25
CA PRO A 638 -15.15 -20.05 3.19
C PRO A 638 -14.60 -19.68 1.80
N GLY A 639 -13.46 -18.99 1.78
CA GLY A 639 -12.83 -18.46 0.57
C GLY A 639 -13.55 -17.28 -0.08
N THR A 640 -14.52 -16.65 0.61
CA THR A 640 -15.25 -15.49 0.07
C THR A 640 -15.28 -14.30 1.03
N GLN A 641 -15.45 -13.11 0.46
CA GLN A 641 -15.47 -11.83 1.16
C GLN A 641 -16.78 -11.08 0.88
N ARG A 642 -17.13 -10.16 1.81
CA ARG A 642 -18.25 -9.22 1.64
C ARG A 642 -17.86 -7.83 2.12
N PHE A 643 -18.31 -6.84 1.36
CA PHE A 643 -18.27 -5.44 1.73
C PHE A 643 -19.72 -4.92 1.76
N LEU A 644 -20.21 -4.64 2.95
CA LEU A 644 -21.62 -4.37 3.22
C LEU A 644 -21.80 -2.95 3.76
N TYR A 645 -22.93 -2.33 3.41
CA TYR A 645 -23.42 -1.14 4.08
C TYR A 645 -24.54 -1.51 5.06
N ASP A 646 -24.36 -1.21 6.34
CA ASP A 646 -25.35 -1.46 7.41
C ASP A 646 -26.40 -0.35 7.41
N VAL A 647 -27.59 -0.62 6.93
CA VAL A 647 -28.70 0.34 6.82
C VAL A 647 -29.14 0.85 8.18
N SER A 648 -28.93 0.07 9.25
CA SER A 648 -29.28 0.50 10.62
C SER A 648 -28.42 1.66 11.12
N LYS A 649 -27.23 1.84 10.54
CA LYS A 649 -26.27 2.92 10.84
C LYS A 649 -26.37 4.08 9.84
N ALA A 650 -27.33 4.04 8.91
CA ALA A 650 -27.50 5.07 7.90
C ALA A 650 -27.82 6.43 8.51
N PRO A 651 -27.41 7.55 7.87
CA PRO A 651 -27.81 8.88 8.29
C PRO A 651 -29.33 9.06 8.14
N LYS A 652 -29.83 10.16 8.71
CA LYS A 652 -31.25 10.51 8.60
C LYS A 652 -31.67 10.66 7.13
N ALA A 653 -32.79 10.03 6.78
CA ALA A 653 -33.39 10.13 5.43
C ALA A 653 -33.78 11.58 5.08
N PRO A 654 -33.66 12.02 3.82
CA PRO A 654 -33.15 11.25 2.68
C PRO A 654 -31.63 11.21 2.63
N ALA A 655 -31.05 10.07 2.20
CA ALA A 655 -29.63 9.87 2.07
C ALA A 655 -29.28 8.87 0.97
N ILE A 656 -28.22 9.13 0.21
CA ILE A 656 -27.59 8.17 -0.69
C ILE A 656 -26.75 7.24 0.17
N LEU A 657 -27.00 5.92 0.09
CA LEU A 657 -26.28 4.91 0.86
C LEU A 657 -25.15 4.26 0.06
N ALA A 658 -25.40 4.02 -1.22
CA ALA A 658 -24.42 3.49 -2.17
C ALA A 658 -24.75 4.00 -3.58
N ALA A 659 -23.75 4.27 -4.38
CA ALA A 659 -23.93 4.73 -5.76
C ALA A 659 -22.73 4.37 -6.65
N ALA A 660 -23.01 4.04 -7.91
CA ALA A 660 -22.01 3.88 -8.97
C ALA A 660 -21.65 5.23 -9.64
N SER A 661 -21.69 6.30 -8.86
CA SER A 661 -21.34 7.65 -9.28
C SER A 661 -21.09 8.54 -8.07
N ARG A 662 -20.40 9.65 -8.26
CA ARG A 662 -20.23 10.65 -7.21
C ARG A 662 -21.34 11.70 -7.27
N ALA A 663 -21.96 11.99 -6.11
CA ALA A 663 -23.06 12.93 -5.99
C ALA A 663 -22.58 14.35 -5.64
N TYR A 664 -23.16 15.34 -6.32
CA TYR A 664 -22.91 16.76 -6.17
C TYR A 664 -24.24 17.51 -6.01
N ASP A 665 -24.20 18.74 -5.55
CA ASP A 665 -25.34 19.66 -5.46
C ASP A 665 -26.56 19.06 -4.74
N VAL A 666 -26.30 18.30 -3.68
CA VAL A 666 -27.34 17.58 -2.93
C VAL A 666 -28.25 18.57 -2.19
N LYS A 667 -29.54 18.60 -2.54
CA LYS A 667 -30.56 19.44 -1.94
C LYS A 667 -31.68 18.59 -1.32
N ARG A 668 -32.12 19.00 -0.13
CA ARG A 668 -33.20 18.35 0.63
C ARG A 668 -34.30 19.36 0.92
N THR A 669 -35.54 18.97 0.67
CA THR A 669 -36.73 19.71 1.07
C THR A 669 -37.63 18.81 1.92
N GLY A 670 -38.78 19.32 2.41
CA GLY A 670 -39.72 18.51 3.19
C GLY A 670 -40.26 17.27 2.46
N HIS A 671 -40.39 17.33 1.14
CA HIS A 671 -40.94 16.27 0.29
C HIS A 671 -40.12 15.99 -0.97
N GLY A 672 -38.88 16.47 -1.02
CA GLY A 672 -38.03 16.34 -2.21
C GLY A 672 -36.57 16.15 -1.90
N PHE A 673 -35.90 15.42 -2.80
CA PHE A 673 -34.47 15.16 -2.78
C PHE A 673 -33.91 15.28 -4.19
N THR A 674 -32.95 16.20 -4.38
CA THR A 674 -32.34 16.44 -5.70
C THR A 674 -30.83 16.38 -5.57
N TYR A 675 -30.17 15.81 -6.56
CA TYR A 675 -28.71 15.77 -6.65
C TYR A 675 -28.26 15.62 -8.10
N VAL A 676 -26.99 15.94 -8.37
CA VAL A 676 -26.32 15.71 -9.65
C VAL A 676 -25.30 14.60 -9.44
N CYS A 677 -25.34 13.54 -10.23
CA CYS A 677 -24.34 12.49 -10.20
C CYS A 677 -23.45 12.52 -11.45
N LYS A 678 -22.14 12.24 -11.24
CA LYS A 678 -21.13 12.25 -12.30
C LYS A 678 -20.33 10.98 -12.25
N SER A 679 -20.04 10.40 -13.43
CA SER A 679 -19.26 9.18 -13.61
C SER A 679 -18.92 9.02 -15.11
N PRO A 680 -17.98 8.12 -15.52
CA PRO A 680 -17.59 7.97 -16.92
C PRO A 680 -18.77 7.59 -17.83
N VAL A 681 -18.72 8.01 -19.09
CA VAL A 681 -19.63 7.53 -20.13
C VAL A 681 -19.47 6.01 -20.33
N GLU A 682 -20.47 5.39 -20.96
CA GLU A 682 -20.53 3.93 -21.23
C GLU A 682 -20.59 3.07 -19.93
N THR A 683 -20.80 3.70 -18.76
CA THR A 683 -21.06 3.01 -17.49
C THR A 683 -22.49 3.26 -17.03
N VAL A 684 -23.00 2.35 -16.18
CA VAL A 684 -24.37 2.45 -15.64
C VAL A 684 -24.31 2.86 -14.18
N ASN A 685 -25.02 3.92 -13.84
CA ASN A 685 -25.26 4.27 -12.45
C ASN A 685 -26.30 3.34 -11.83
N VAL A 686 -25.97 2.84 -10.67
CA VAL A 686 -26.91 2.18 -9.75
C VAL A 686 -26.82 2.90 -8.42
N THR A 687 -27.92 3.44 -7.94
CA THR A 687 -27.94 4.22 -6.68
C THR A 687 -29.01 3.69 -5.74
N ARG A 688 -28.61 3.37 -4.49
CA ARG A 688 -29.52 2.98 -3.41
C ARG A 688 -29.68 4.16 -2.45
N ILE A 689 -30.93 4.64 -2.27
CA ILE A 689 -31.28 5.86 -1.54
C ILE A 689 -32.25 5.54 -0.43
N LEU A 690 -31.93 5.91 0.80
CA LEU A 690 -32.81 5.87 1.95
C LEU A 690 -33.80 7.03 1.86
N LEU A 691 -35.10 6.77 1.92
CA LEU A 691 -36.16 7.79 1.85
C LEU A 691 -37.15 7.65 3.01
N PRO A 692 -37.83 8.76 3.41
CA PRO A 692 -38.86 8.70 4.47
C PRO A 692 -40.04 7.83 4.12
N SER A 693 -40.43 7.79 2.82
CA SER A 693 -41.56 6.98 2.27
C SER A 693 -41.28 6.65 0.81
N LYS A 694 -42.12 5.76 0.25
CA LYS A 694 -42.08 5.39 -1.17
C LYS A 694 -42.21 6.61 -2.06
N PRO A 695 -41.36 6.78 -3.09
CA PRO A 695 -41.44 7.90 -4.03
C PRO A 695 -42.78 7.89 -4.78
N VAL A 696 -43.35 9.07 -4.99
CA VAL A 696 -44.50 9.31 -5.88
C VAL A 696 -44.04 9.72 -7.27
N LYS A 697 -42.84 10.30 -7.37
CA LYS A 697 -42.24 10.74 -8.63
C LYS A 697 -40.74 10.69 -8.58
N VAL A 698 -40.12 10.16 -9.64
CA VAL A 698 -38.67 10.19 -9.86
C VAL A 698 -38.40 10.72 -11.27
N LEU A 699 -37.52 11.73 -11.37
CA LEU A 699 -37.08 12.26 -12.65
C LEU A 699 -35.56 12.10 -12.77
N VAL A 700 -35.11 11.71 -13.95
CA VAL A 700 -33.71 11.70 -14.38
C VAL A 700 -33.59 12.66 -15.57
N ASN A 701 -32.82 13.73 -15.42
CA ASN A 701 -32.75 14.83 -16.39
C ASN A 701 -34.12 15.36 -16.83
N GLY A 702 -35.06 15.48 -15.87
CA GLY A 702 -36.43 15.96 -16.11
C GLY A 702 -37.39 14.93 -16.72
N ILE A 703 -36.92 13.73 -17.07
CA ILE A 703 -37.72 12.63 -17.65
C ILE A 703 -38.10 11.67 -16.52
N THR A 704 -39.38 11.23 -16.51
CA THR A 704 -39.85 10.20 -15.56
C THR A 704 -39.06 8.90 -15.71
N SER A 705 -38.55 8.40 -14.59
CA SER A 705 -37.75 7.19 -14.51
C SER A 705 -38.39 6.13 -13.65
N ASP A 706 -38.24 4.87 -14.03
CA ASP A 706 -38.58 3.74 -13.20
C ASP A 706 -37.66 3.63 -11.98
N PHE A 707 -38.20 3.04 -10.91
CA PHE A 707 -37.46 2.77 -9.68
C PHE A 707 -37.97 1.52 -8.98
N GLU A 708 -37.13 0.91 -8.17
CA GLU A 708 -37.52 -0.19 -7.28
C GLU A 708 -37.60 0.33 -5.83
N TRP A 709 -38.68 -0.01 -5.13
CA TRP A 709 -38.86 0.35 -3.73
C TRP A 709 -38.82 -0.88 -2.83
N ASP A 710 -37.92 -0.87 -1.87
CA ASP A 710 -37.90 -1.87 -0.81
C ASP A 710 -38.51 -1.29 0.48
N PRO A 711 -39.71 -1.74 0.88
CA PRO A 711 -40.37 -1.24 2.09
C PRO A 711 -39.66 -1.67 3.39
N SER A 712 -38.91 -2.76 3.39
CA SER A 712 -38.22 -3.28 4.57
C SER A 712 -37.05 -2.40 5.01
N SER A 713 -36.27 -1.94 4.08
CA SER A 713 -35.14 -1.03 4.30
C SER A 713 -35.52 0.45 4.11
N LYS A 714 -36.72 0.75 3.58
CA LYS A 714 -37.14 2.07 3.13
C LYS A 714 -36.18 2.66 2.10
N THR A 715 -35.65 1.85 1.20
CA THR A 715 -34.73 2.31 0.17
C THR A 715 -35.35 2.26 -1.22
N CYS A 716 -34.96 3.24 -2.04
CA CYS A 716 -35.25 3.33 -3.46
C CYS A 716 -33.99 2.97 -4.25
N LEU A 717 -34.11 2.09 -5.26
CA LEU A 717 -33.05 1.78 -6.20
C LEU A 717 -33.34 2.43 -7.55
N LEU A 718 -32.35 3.17 -8.08
CA LEU A 718 -32.42 3.82 -9.38
C LEU A 718 -31.30 3.30 -10.28
N ARG A 719 -31.58 3.22 -11.60
CA ARG A 719 -30.60 2.93 -12.64
C ARG A 719 -30.73 3.92 -13.78
N HIS A 720 -29.61 4.40 -14.28
CA HIS A 720 -29.55 5.25 -15.48
C HIS A 720 -28.11 5.26 -16.06
N ASP A 721 -27.93 5.70 -17.29
CA ASP A 721 -26.60 5.88 -17.86
C ASP A 721 -25.85 7.02 -17.15
N ASN A 722 -24.53 6.89 -17.02
CA ASN A 722 -23.66 7.89 -16.45
C ASN A 722 -23.19 8.92 -17.48
N LEU A 723 -22.99 10.15 -17.01
CA LEU A 723 -22.40 11.25 -17.78
C LEU A 723 -21.38 12.00 -16.93
N PRO A 724 -20.20 12.36 -17.45
CA PRO A 724 -19.17 13.14 -16.75
C PRO A 724 -19.63 14.55 -16.40
N ASP A 725 -20.43 15.18 -17.28
CA ASP A 725 -20.97 16.53 -17.05
C ASP A 725 -22.12 16.54 -16.05
N GLY A 726 -22.71 15.39 -15.77
CA GLY A 726 -23.68 15.17 -14.72
C GLY A 726 -25.07 14.74 -15.21
N VAL A 727 -25.73 13.96 -14.37
CA VAL A 727 -27.13 13.55 -14.50
C VAL A 727 -27.87 14.09 -13.29
N THR A 728 -28.90 14.90 -13.52
CA THR A 728 -29.76 15.42 -12.45
C THR A 728 -30.83 14.41 -12.06
N VAL A 729 -30.90 14.06 -10.80
CA VAL A 729 -31.94 13.19 -10.22
C VAL A 729 -32.82 14.00 -9.27
N GLU A 730 -34.13 13.92 -9.46
CA GLU A 730 -35.13 14.56 -8.61
C GLU A 730 -36.13 13.50 -8.11
N ILE A 731 -36.32 13.43 -6.80
CA ILE A 731 -37.19 12.46 -6.14
C ILE A 731 -38.20 13.23 -5.28
N GLN A 732 -39.48 12.84 -5.36
CA GLN A 732 -40.58 13.39 -4.57
C GLN A 732 -41.35 12.26 -3.89
N TRP A 733 -41.74 12.46 -2.61
CA TRP A 733 -42.54 11.51 -1.81
C TRP A 733 -43.66 12.17 -1.05
#